data_7321fbd80a4c6b8e1b669ef92ac6571e
#
_entry.id   7321fbd80a4c6b8e1b669ef92ac6571e
#
_cell.length_a   1.000
_cell.length_b   1.000
_cell.length_c   1.000
_cell.angle_alpha   90.00
_cell.angle_beta   90.00
_cell.angle_gamma   90.00
#
_symmetry.space_group_name_H-M   'P 1'
#
loop_
_entity.id
_entity.type
_entity.pdbx_description
1 polymer ?
#
loop_
_entity_poly.entity_id
_entity_poly.type
_entity_poly.pdbx_seq_one_letter_code
_entity_poly.pdbx_strand_id
1 'polypeptide(L)'
;MGFNPSNEQHQFGATIGGPIQHSKTFLFAGYDQHIFNVPAVVEFDNGQTAVVPQVGIYPTPGDYEICNPAIGGPACDQALVMASSAQLSAMGGTFHAKLLGETGFVKLDRVLTPHQYLTARLSASRSYGANNVYFDPGSPITFDSISANGEEDVATESASLSLLSGITPRLRSHLRVQFSRDLEQQFPNTTGTQTSIYSWMQDFGQSSTLPRHTREHRLHMAETLSLSRGRNQWKFGADGMRTWDYDYFPLRFGGEYFYDDISVNPWSLPIPFAPMHGGLGLTPLRAWAHNVPRYYEQNFGNPVSHPNSNDYAAFVQDTTRLTPHFSLSLGARYDLQTFSKTGMVGNPFWSQVGKMPLPGTNFAPRVGIGYAIGNDRPLMVRAGFGIFYTRIPQAYQSAVINDNGLSDNFISLDNTVSSQHQVFPSYPNAAVNCPRGPVSCTIPAAWQQYATSEVAAFAPDFKTPRVQQASLSLQRELAGGVEGTVSYLFVHGVDMIRARDVNLPPPTYYSYPIYDSTGGTFQNAFYNVESFATWQTSYSISCPYPPCINALQRPISQLGAIDQFESAGSSVYNGLTVSLRKRMSGGMYFNLAYTWAHALDNGQDALVAGQPVTVQNSYATKSERGPSVTDQRNRLTISAIEEPHPFTEGQKALGTLFNHWKISGIMTYGSGRPANATVSGDPNQDGNTSNDRLSGYRRNAFTGPDYASIDLKVGRMMNLGERLHLELSGDSFNLFNRNNERLVVTDNGFQSTAGQFIKYAQYVGNTYYPSYYQQPTSLMKPTSSFAPRQMQFSMRLNF
;
A
#
# COMPACT_ATOMS: atom_id res chain seq x y z
N MET A 1 9.90 -27.23 0.43
CA MET A 1 11.07 -27.38 -0.46
C MET A 1 11.55 -26.00 -0.83
N GLY A 2 12.84 -25.69 -0.68
CA GLY A 2 13.36 -24.40 -1.07
C GLY A 2 13.42 -24.27 -2.59
N PHE A 3 12.41 -23.69 -3.18
CA PHE A 3 12.46 -23.26 -4.57
C PHE A 3 13.39 -22.03 -4.63
N ASN A 4 14.47 -22.14 -5.37
CA ASN A 4 15.39 -21.04 -5.61
C ASN A 4 15.48 -20.81 -7.13
N PRO A 5 14.53 -20.06 -7.68
CA PRO A 5 14.51 -19.76 -9.11
C PRO A 5 15.70 -18.91 -9.49
N SER A 6 16.30 -19.18 -10.63
CA SER A 6 17.38 -18.34 -11.18
C SER A 6 16.84 -16.96 -11.52
N ASN A 7 17.42 -15.94 -10.91
CA ASN A 7 17.11 -14.54 -11.15
C ASN A 7 18.20 -13.96 -12.05
N GLU A 8 17.82 -13.35 -13.16
CA GLU A 8 18.75 -12.65 -14.04
C GLU A 8 18.56 -11.14 -13.92
N GLN A 9 19.64 -10.47 -13.57
CA GLN A 9 19.67 -9.00 -13.49
C GLN A 9 20.89 -8.48 -14.24
N HIS A 10 20.65 -7.53 -15.12
CA HIS A 10 21.70 -6.82 -15.82
C HIS A 10 21.51 -5.31 -15.59
N GLN A 11 22.58 -4.66 -15.24
CA GLN A 11 22.62 -3.19 -15.15
C GLN A 11 23.84 -2.68 -15.87
N PHE A 12 23.63 -1.70 -16.72
CA PHE A 12 24.72 -0.99 -17.35
C PHE A 12 24.37 0.47 -17.54
N GLY A 13 25.36 1.32 -17.44
CA GLY A 13 25.17 2.74 -17.58
C GLY A 13 26.46 3.44 -17.95
N ALA A 14 26.32 4.66 -18.39
CA ALA A 14 27.43 5.52 -18.71
C ALA A 14 27.15 6.96 -18.29
N THR A 15 28.17 7.66 -17.90
CA THR A 15 28.09 9.09 -17.62
C THR A 15 29.19 9.82 -18.34
N ILE A 16 28.88 11.01 -18.82
CA ILE A 16 29.87 11.93 -19.42
C ILE A 16 29.66 13.33 -18.84
N GLY A 17 30.74 14.00 -18.50
CA GLY A 17 30.64 15.35 -17.96
C GLY A 17 31.93 16.12 -18.08
N GLY A 18 31.80 17.43 -18.25
CA GLY A 18 32.95 18.33 -18.32
C GLY A 18 32.59 19.76 -18.74
N PRO A 19 33.57 20.65 -18.78
CA PRO A 19 33.36 22.02 -19.21
C PRO A 19 33.21 22.10 -20.74
N ILE A 20 32.07 22.63 -21.23
CA ILE A 20 31.93 23.07 -22.63
C ILE A 20 32.64 24.37 -22.83
N GLN A 21 32.56 25.29 -21.87
CA GLN A 21 33.33 26.51 -21.80
C GLN A 21 33.97 26.58 -20.42
N HIS A 22 35.27 26.62 -20.39
CA HIS A 22 36.07 26.58 -19.16
C HIS A 22 35.58 27.66 -18.18
N SER A 23 35.35 27.28 -16.91
CA SER A 23 34.85 28.12 -15.81
C SER A 23 33.47 28.77 -16.00
N LYS A 24 32.74 28.51 -17.11
CA LYS A 24 31.45 29.14 -17.38
C LYS A 24 30.32 28.17 -17.64
N THR A 25 30.56 27.11 -18.39
CA THR A 25 29.49 26.21 -18.82
C THR A 25 29.94 24.77 -18.66
N PHE A 26 29.20 24.02 -17.89
CA PHE A 26 29.44 22.60 -17.62
C PHE A 26 28.25 21.79 -18.10
N LEU A 27 28.52 20.67 -18.75
CA LEU A 27 27.53 19.68 -19.13
C LEU A 27 27.80 18.39 -18.35
N PHE A 28 26.71 17.76 -17.88
CA PHE A 28 26.74 16.41 -17.35
C PHE A 28 25.55 15.62 -17.90
N ALA A 29 25.79 14.44 -18.43
CA ALA A 29 24.75 13.53 -18.93
C ALA A 29 25.01 12.13 -18.39
N GLY A 30 23.96 11.42 -18.16
CA GLY A 30 24.00 10.04 -17.71
C GLY A 30 22.88 9.21 -18.30
N TYR A 31 23.16 7.96 -18.53
CA TYR A 31 22.20 6.93 -18.91
C TYR A 31 22.45 5.70 -18.06
N ASP A 32 21.36 5.08 -17.62
CA ASP A 32 21.38 3.82 -16.86
C ASP A 32 20.24 2.92 -17.35
N GLN A 33 20.52 1.64 -17.48
CA GLN A 33 19.54 0.63 -17.89
C GLN A 33 19.59 -0.56 -16.94
N HIS A 34 18.43 -0.99 -16.50
CA HIS A 34 18.20 -2.17 -15.69
C HIS A 34 17.35 -3.17 -16.47
N ILE A 35 17.75 -4.41 -16.46
CA ILE A 35 16.97 -5.53 -17.02
C ILE A 35 16.80 -6.55 -15.90
N PHE A 36 15.55 -6.83 -15.56
CA PHE A 36 15.18 -7.86 -14.60
C PHE A 36 14.39 -8.94 -15.32
N ASN A 37 14.73 -10.18 -15.04
CA ASN A 37 13.97 -11.35 -15.46
C ASN A 37 13.85 -12.27 -14.25
N VAL A 38 12.75 -12.15 -13.53
CA VAL A 38 12.55 -12.78 -12.23
C VAL A 38 11.43 -13.80 -12.35
N PRO A 39 11.69 -15.08 -12.04
CA PRO A 39 10.64 -16.09 -12.04
C PRO A 39 9.67 -15.85 -10.89
N ALA A 40 8.38 -15.91 -11.19
CA ALA A 40 7.29 -15.96 -10.23
C ALA A 40 6.65 -17.34 -10.25
N VAL A 41 6.29 -17.83 -9.08
CA VAL A 41 5.65 -19.14 -8.92
C VAL A 41 4.23 -18.93 -8.44
N VAL A 42 3.28 -19.39 -9.22
CA VAL A 42 1.88 -19.45 -8.80
C VAL A 42 1.67 -20.71 -7.98
N GLU A 43 1.42 -20.54 -6.71
CA GLU A 43 1.09 -21.62 -5.78
C GLU A 43 -0.37 -21.49 -5.33
N PHE A 44 -1.02 -22.62 -5.16
CA PHE A 44 -2.33 -22.67 -4.52
C PHE A 44 -2.14 -22.80 -3.02
N ASP A 45 -2.68 -21.87 -2.28
CA ASP A 45 -2.78 -22.02 -0.83
C ASP A 45 -4.17 -22.55 -0.47
N ASN A 46 -4.27 -23.82 -0.17
CA ASN A 46 -5.49 -24.41 0.35
C ASN A 46 -5.60 -24.30 1.88
N GLY A 47 -4.79 -23.42 2.51
CA GLY A 47 -4.70 -23.28 3.97
C GLY A 47 -4.10 -24.52 4.65
N GLN A 48 -3.67 -25.52 3.88
CA GLN A 48 -2.99 -26.73 4.34
C GLN A 48 -1.62 -26.80 3.66
N THR A 49 -0.62 -26.75 4.46
CA THR A 49 0.80 -26.73 4.09
C THR A 49 1.21 -27.92 3.24
N ALA A 50 0.82 -28.02 2.03
CA ALA A 50 1.55 -28.77 1.01
C ALA A 50 0.86 -28.58 -0.34
N VAL A 51 1.57 -28.01 -1.24
CA VAL A 51 1.42 -28.19 -2.66
C VAL A 51 1.55 -29.68 -2.96
N VAL A 52 0.50 -30.42 -2.81
CA VAL A 52 0.42 -31.76 -3.32
C VAL A 52 -0.89 -31.89 -4.04
N PRO A 53 -0.88 -32.02 -5.38
CA PRO A 53 -2.08 -32.24 -6.17
C PRO A 53 -2.91 -33.46 -5.72
N GLN A 54 -2.39 -34.28 -4.80
CA GLN A 54 -3.00 -35.49 -4.34
C GLN A 54 -3.60 -35.46 -2.93
N VAL A 55 -3.31 -34.47 -2.10
CA VAL A 55 -3.67 -34.52 -0.67
C VAL A 55 -4.64 -33.40 -0.26
N GLY A 56 -4.76 -32.33 -1.05
CA GLY A 56 -5.44 -31.13 -0.58
C GLY A 56 -6.94 -31.19 -0.51
N ILE A 57 -7.57 -32.16 -1.14
CA ILE A 57 -9.01 -32.16 -1.30
C ILE A 57 -9.57 -33.47 -0.77
N TYR A 58 -9.25 -33.75 0.49
CA TYR A 58 -10.13 -34.62 1.21
C TYR A 58 -11.30 -33.78 1.69
N PRO A 59 -12.51 -34.23 1.37
CA PRO A 59 -13.71 -33.60 1.89
C PRO A 59 -13.54 -33.40 3.40
N THR A 60 -13.94 -32.23 3.87
CA THR A 60 -14.17 -32.05 5.31
C THR A 60 -15.17 -33.12 5.77
N PRO A 61 -15.27 -33.42 7.06
CA PRO A 61 -16.28 -34.41 7.54
C PRO A 61 -17.69 -34.17 6.98
N GLY A 62 -18.10 -32.92 6.69
CA GLY A 62 -19.34 -32.59 6.01
C GLY A 62 -19.39 -32.93 4.52
N ASP A 63 -18.25 -33.07 3.85
CA ASP A 63 -18.17 -33.50 2.44
C ASP A 63 -18.30 -35.03 2.29
N TYR A 64 -17.98 -35.81 3.34
CA TYR A 64 -18.14 -37.26 3.35
C TYR A 64 -19.59 -37.73 3.27
N GLU A 65 -20.54 -36.98 3.83
CA GLU A 65 -21.95 -37.37 3.83
C GLU A 65 -22.58 -37.34 2.44
N ILE A 66 -22.05 -36.52 1.54
CA ILE A 66 -22.57 -36.37 0.17
C ILE A 66 -22.12 -37.52 -0.72
N CYS A 67 -21.00 -38.15 -0.39
CA CYS A 67 -20.42 -39.26 -1.12
C CYS A 67 -20.83 -40.63 -0.60
N ASN A 68 -21.78 -40.75 0.31
CA ASN A 68 -22.25 -42.01 0.85
C ASN A 68 -23.40 -42.61 0.00
N PRO A 69 -23.12 -43.57 -0.91
CA PRO A 69 -24.13 -44.19 -1.76
C PRO A 69 -25.19 -44.99 -0.97
N ALA A 70 -24.91 -45.32 0.30
CA ALA A 70 -25.87 -46.05 1.16
C ALA A 70 -27.05 -45.22 1.61
N ILE A 71 -27.04 -43.90 1.45
CA ILE A 71 -28.11 -42.99 1.87
C ILE A 71 -28.96 -42.55 0.66
N GLY A 72 -28.75 -43.13 -0.54
CA GLY A 72 -29.55 -42.80 -1.74
C GLY A 72 -29.33 -41.44 -2.34
N GLY A 73 -28.18 -40.82 -2.05
CA GLY A 73 -27.78 -39.55 -2.63
C GLY A 73 -27.34 -39.65 -4.10
N PRO A 74 -27.27 -38.49 -4.81
CA PRO A 74 -26.71 -38.45 -6.15
C PRO A 74 -25.28 -38.96 -6.17
N ALA A 75 -24.85 -39.43 -7.35
CA ALA A 75 -23.47 -39.89 -7.53
C ALA A 75 -22.47 -38.87 -6.96
N CYS A 76 -21.49 -39.37 -6.22
CA CYS A 76 -20.46 -38.55 -5.60
C CYS A 76 -19.84 -37.59 -6.62
N ASP A 77 -19.78 -36.32 -6.27
CA ASP A 77 -19.20 -35.27 -7.13
C ASP A 77 -17.64 -35.23 -7.08
N GLN A 78 -17.05 -36.21 -6.38
CA GLN A 78 -15.59 -36.27 -6.20
C GLN A 78 -14.83 -36.17 -7.53
N ALA A 79 -15.30 -36.82 -8.58
CA ALA A 79 -14.66 -36.76 -9.89
C ALA A 79 -14.68 -35.34 -10.49
N LEU A 80 -15.80 -34.61 -10.28
CA LEU A 80 -15.94 -33.22 -10.72
C LEU A 80 -15.01 -32.29 -9.94
N VAL A 81 -14.97 -32.43 -8.62
CA VAL A 81 -14.10 -31.65 -7.74
C VAL A 81 -12.64 -31.90 -8.04
N MET A 82 -12.25 -33.15 -8.29
CA MET A 82 -10.89 -33.48 -8.68
C MET A 82 -10.53 -32.95 -10.06
N ALA A 83 -11.43 -33.01 -11.02
CA ALA A 83 -11.20 -32.39 -12.35
C ALA A 83 -11.02 -30.87 -12.22
N SER A 84 -11.82 -30.22 -11.39
CA SER A 84 -11.73 -28.79 -11.11
C SER A 84 -10.42 -28.43 -10.42
N SER A 85 -9.98 -29.21 -9.44
CA SER A 85 -8.66 -29.05 -8.83
C SER A 85 -7.52 -29.21 -9.82
N ALA A 86 -7.59 -30.20 -10.70
CA ALA A 86 -6.60 -30.39 -11.73
C ALA A 86 -6.56 -29.21 -12.72
N GLN A 87 -7.72 -28.64 -13.05
CA GLN A 87 -7.81 -27.45 -13.90
C GLN A 87 -7.17 -26.22 -13.22
N LEU A 88 -7.42 -25.99 -11.93
CA LEU A 88 -6.75 -24.93 -11.17
C LEU A 88 -5.24 -25.17 -11.11
N SER A 89 -4.81 -26.39 -10.79
CA SER A 89 -3.41 -26.74 -10.74
C SER A 89 -2.67 -26.50 -12.05
N ALA A 90 -3.36 -26.66 -13.17
CA ALA A 90 -2.81 -26.37 -14.51
C ALA A 90 -2.62 -24.86 -14.76
N MET A 91 -3.29 -23.99 -14.00
CA MET A 91 -3.08 -22.52 -14.04
C MET A 91 -1.91 -22.09 -13.15
N GLY A 92 -1.41 -22.98 -12.30
CA GLY A 92 -0.20 -22.79 -11.50
C GLY A 92 1.06 -22.97 -12.32
N GLY A 93 2.20 -22.82 -11.66
CA GLY A 93 3.52 -23.04 -12.26
C GLY A 93 4.39 -21.79 -12.24
N THR A 94 5.48 -21.82 -12.99
CA THR A 94 6.45 -20.73 -13.02
C THR A 94 6.26 -19.89 -14.28
N PHE A 95 6.20 -18.59 -14.11
CA PHE A 95 6.29 -17.64 -15.21
C PHE A 95 7.38 -16.60 -14.91
N HIS A 96 7.76 -15.82 -15.92
CA HIS A 96 8.78 -14.77 -15.77
C HIS A 96 8.13 -13.40 -15.76
N ALA A 97 8.35 -12.66 -14.67
CA ALA A 97 8.12 -11.23 -14.63
C ALA A 97 9.36 -10.53 -15.20
N LYS A 98 9.15 -9.75 -16.25
CA LYS A 98 10.21 -8.99 -16.91
C LYS A 98 10.03 -7.51 -16.65
N LEU A 99 11.15 -6.84 -16.40
CA LEU A 99 11.15 -5.39 -16.22
C LEU A 99 12.38 -4.84 -16.94
N LEU A 100 12.14 -3.89 -17.84
CA LEU A 100 13.18 -3.08 -18.47
C LEU A 100 13.03 -1.65 -17.93
N GLY A 101 14.02 -1.19 -17.16
CA GLY A 101 14.09 0.17 -16.64
C GLY A 101 15.17 0.96 -17.37
N GLU A 102 14.83 2.12 -17.89
CA GLU A 102 15.74 3.03 -18.56
C GLU A 102 15.66 4.40 -17.90
N THR A 103 16.80 5.01 -17.62
CA THR A 103 16.86 6.37 -17.06
C THR A 103 17.94 7.15 -17.76
N GLY A 104 17.57 8.31 -18.28
CA GLY A 104 18.52 9.24 -18.87
C GLY A 104 18.34 10.65 -18.32
N PHE A 105 19.43 11.39 -18.21
CA PHE A 105 19.35 12.80 -17.87
C PHE A 105 20.48 13.61 -18.47
N VAL A 106 20.18 14.89 -18.69
CA VAL A 106 21.16 15.90 -19.11
C VAL A 106 21.04 17.10 -18.18
N LYS A 107 22.17 17.59 -17.67
CA LYS A 107 22.27 18.76 -16.81
C LYS A 107 23.26 19.75 -17.41
N LEU A 108 22.83 20.99 -17.52
CA LEU A 108 23.64 22.13 -17.93
C LEU A 108 23.73 23.11 -16.77
N ASP A 109 24.95 23.42 -16.34
CA ASP A 109 25.23 24.47 -15.38
C ASP A 109 25.97 25.62 -16.09
N ARG A 110 25.46 26.85 -15.92
CA ARG A 110 26.03 28.02 -16.59
C ARG A 110 26.10 29.24 -15.66
N VAL A 111 27.27 29.79 -15.57
CA VAL A 111 27.53 31.12 -15.00
C VAL A 111 27.14 32.14 -16.07
N LEU A 112 26.01 32.81 -15.91
CA LEU A 112 25.53 33.84 -16.85
C LEU A 112 26.26 35.16 -16.62
N THR A 113 26.41 35.53 -15.36
CA THR A 113 27.15 36.69 -14.87
C THR A 113 27.86 36.31 -13.56
N PRO A 114 28.79 37.14 -13.02
CA PRO A 114 29.41 36.84 -11.72
C PRO A 114 28.42 36.67 -10.56
N HIS A 115 27.18 37.11 -10.75
CA HIS A 115 26.13 37.05 -9.73
C HIS A 115 24.93 36.16 -10.11
N GLN A 116 25.00 35.52 -11.30
CA GLN A 116 23.88 34.71 -11.79
C GLN A 116 24.37 33.34 -12.23
N TYR A 117 23.72 32.31 -11.66
CA TYR A 117 23.99 30.93 -11.95
C TYR A 117 22.71 30.21 -12.40
N LEU A 118 22.74 29.67 -13.61
CA LEU A 118 21.63 28.92 -14.21
C LEU A 118 21.96 27.43 -14.21
N THR A 119 21.03 26.63 -13.72
CA THR A 119 21.00 25.19 -13.90
C THR A 119 19.77 24.82 -14.72
N ALA A 120 19.97 24.08 -15.81
CA ALA A 120 18.90 23.43 -16.56
C ALA A 120 19.09 21.92 -16.49
N ARG A 121 18.00 21.18 -16.27
CA ARG A 121 18.02 19.72 -16.24
C ARG A 121 16.85 19.16 -17.01
N LEU A 122 17.11 18.19 -17.86
CA LEU A 122 16.16 17.29 -18.48
C LEU A 122 16.38 15.89 -17.92
N SER A 123 15.34 15.19 -17.55
CA SER A 123 15.41 13.79 -17.17
C SER A 123 14.20 13.02 -17.72
N ALA A 124 14.45 11.80 -18.14
CA ALA A 124 13.43 10.86 -18.57
C ALA A 124 13.75 9.50 -17.98
N SER A 125 12.73 8.83 -17.47
CA SER A 125 12.80 7.43 -17.06
C SER A 125 11.61 6.69 -17.64
N ARG A 126 11.82 5.43 -18.01
CA ARG A 126 10.78 4.53 -18.41
C ARG A 126 11.02 3.17 -17.78
N SER A 127 9.96 2.57 -17.26
CA SER A 127 9.95 1.20 -16.77
C SER A 127 8.83 0.47 -17.50
N TYR A 128 9.21 -0.56 -18.21
CA TYR A 128 8.28 -1.37 -19.00
C TYR A 128 8.49 -2.84 -18.69
N GLY A 129 7.41 -3.59 -18.53
CA GLY A 129 7.53 -4.99 -18.21
C GLY A 129 6.28 -5.82 -18.50
N ALA A 130 6.51 -7.12 -18.67
CA ALA A 130 5.46 -8.11 -18.82
C ALA A 130 5.32 -8.92 -17.53
N ASN A 131 4.09 -9.24 -17.15
CA ASN A 131 3.74 -10.01 -15.95
C ASN A 131 4.24 -9.35 -14.65
N ASN A 132 4.26 -8.04 -14.57
CA ASN A 132 4.85 -7.30 -13.46
C ASN A 132 3.87 -6.42 -12.67
N VAL A 133 2.60 -6.37 -13.04
CA VAL A 133 1.60 -5.51 -12.37
C VAL A 133 1.37 -5.94 -10.92
N TYR A 134 1.27 -7.24 -10.66
CA TYR A 134 1.06 -7.81 -9.31
C TYR A 134 2.24 -8.63 -8.82
N PHE A 135 3.43 -8.38 -9.34
CA PHE A 135 4.62 -9.11 -8.97
C PHE A 135 5.41 -8.38 -7.89
N ASP A 136 5.65 -9.06 -6.76
CA ASP A 136 6.57 -8.61 -5.71
C ASP A 136 7.93 -9.31 -5.87
N PRO A 137 9.00 -8.59 -6.27
CA PRO A 137 10.34 -9.17 -6.37
C PRO A 137 10.86 -9.74 -5.05
N GLY A 138 10.32 -9.29 -3.92
CA GLY A 138 10.65 -9.78 -2.58
C GLY A 138 9.93 -11.08 -2.21
N SER A 139 8.90 -11.48 -2.98
CA SER A 139 8.16 -12.72 -2.81
C SER A 139 7.94 -13.38 -4.17
N PRO A 140 8.74 -14.37 -4.55
CA PRO A 140 8.60 -15.05 -5.85
C PRO A 140 7.34 -15.92 -5.92
N ILE A 141 6.63 -16.09 -4.82
CA ILE A 141 5.38 -16.85 -4.77
C ILE A 141 4.21 -15.85 -4.87
N THR A 142 3.30 -16.11 -5.78
CA THR A 142 2.06 -15.39 -5.97
C THR A 142 0.88 -16.35 -6.01
N PHE A 143 -0.29 -15.87 -5.67
CA PHE A 143 -1.55 -16.60 -5.78
C PHE A 143 -2.32 -16.21 -7.04
N ASP A 144 -1.90 -15.15 -7.71
CA ASP A 144 -2.48 -14.70 -8.97
C ASP A 144 -1.89 -15.49 -10.13
N SER A 145 -2.75 -16.11 -10.93
CA SER A 145 -2.30 -16.78 -12.15
C SER A 145 -1.76 -15.75 -13.16
N ILE A 146 -0.97 -16.21 -14.12
CA ILE A 146 -0.46 -15.33 -15.20
C ILE A 146 -1.59 -14.61 -15.95
N SER A 147 -2.78 -15.19 -16.00
CA SER A 147 -3.95 -14.57 -16.65
C SER A 147 -4.49 -13.38 -15.87
N ALA A 148 -4.37 -13.35 -14.54
CA ALA A 148 -4.76 -12.24 -13.70
C ALA A 148 -3.70 -11.12 -13.66
N ASN A 149 -2.48 -11.40 -14.14
CA ASN A 149 -1.40 -10.42 -14.21
C ASN A 149 -1.49 -9.55 -15.48
N GLY A 150 -0.54 -8.66 -15.67
CA GLY A 150 -0.56 -7.69 -16.77
C GLY A 150 0.81 -7.15 -17.13
N GLU A 151 0.81 -6.31 -18.14
CA GLU A 151 1.95 -5.50 -18.56
C GLU A 151 1.85 -4.11 -17.96
N GLU A 152 2.96 -3.56 -17.51
CA GLU A 152 3.04 -2.20 -16.99
C GLU A 152 4.03 -1.38 -17.80
N ASP A 153 3.65 -0.14 -18.12
CA ASP A 153 4.49 0.88 -18.76
C ASP A 153 4.38 2.17 -17.96
N VAL A 154 5.45 2.53 -17.26
CA VAL A 154 5.55 3.75 -16.46
C VAL A 154 6.62 4.63 -17.06
N ALA A 155 6.28 5.88 -17.41
CA ALA A 155 7.22 6.85 -17.92
C ALA A 155 7.12 8.17 -17.14
N THR A 156 8.27 8.70 -16.73
CA THR A 156 8.37 10.01 -16.08
C THR A 156 9.35 10.87 -16.85
N GLU A 157 8.89 12.04 -17.28
CA GLU A 157 9.70 13.03 -17.97
C GLU A 157 9.68 14.34 -17.18
N SER A 158 10.83 15.00 -17.05
CA SER A 158 10.85 16.30 -16.39
C SER A 158 11.87 17.24 -17.01
N ALA A 159 11.50 18.52 -17.07
CA ALA A 159 12.35 19.63 -17.41
C ALA A 159 12.37 20.64 -16.26
N SER A 160 13.53 21.02 -15.77
CA SER A 160 13.64 22.02 -14.70
C SER A 160 14.69 23.08 -15.00
N LEU A 161 14.37 24.30 -14.58
CA LEU A 161 15.24 25.47 -14.61
C LEU A 161 15.38 26.02 -13.20
N SER A 162 16.60 26.33 -12.80
CA SER A 162 16.93 26.95 -11.53
C SER A 162 17.86 28.12 -11.77
N LEU A 163 17.42 29.33 -11.43
CA LEU A 163 18.20 30.55 -11.54
C LEU A 163 18.49 31.10 -10.14
N LEU A 164 19.76 31.03 -9.73
CA LEU A 164 20.25 31.68 -8.53
C LEU A 164 20.86 33.04 -8.90
N SER A 165 20.34 34.12 -8.31
CA SER A 165 20.76 35.50 -8.59
C SER A 165 21.17 36.21 -7.31
N GLY A 166 22.38 36.72 -7.24
CA GLY A 166 22.80 37.68 -6.24
C GLY A 166 22.37 39.10 -6.66
N ILE A 167 21.21 39.55 -6.18
CA ILE A 167 20.67 40.87 -6.53
C ILE A 167 21.52 41.98 -5.88
N THR A 168 21.91 41.74 -4.61
CA THR A 168 22.86 42.57 -3.87
C THR A 168 23.74 41.62 -3.02
N PRO A 169 24.87 42.13 -2.41
CA PRO A 169 25.63 41.29 -1.48
C PRO A 169 24.86 40.68 -0.32
N ARG A 170 23.68 41.24 -0.02
CA ARG A 170 22.81 40.80 1.08
C ARG A 170 21.52 40.14 0.64
N LEU A 171 21.11 40.30 -0.63
CA LEU A 171 19.86 39.79 -1.17
C LEU A 171 20.14 38.81 -2.30
N ARG A 172 19.63 37.59 -2.14
CA ARG A 172 19.69 36.52 -3.15
C ARG A 172 18.27 36.08 -3.52
N SER A 173 18.06 35.80 -4.80
CA SER A 173 16.86 35.24 -5.38
C SER A 173 17.17 33.83 -5.88
N HIS A 174 16.24 32.91 -5.71
CA HIS A 174 16.32 31.57 -6.24
C HIS A 174 14.96 31.19 -6.88
N LEU A 175 14.89 31.44 -8.19
CA LEU A 175 13.76 31.05 -9.02
C LEU A 175 13.91 29.60 -9.50
N ARG A 176 12.86 28.80 -9.37
CA ARG A 176 12.78 27.43 -9.88
C ARG A 176 11.50 27.26 -10.67
N VAL A 177 11.59 26.62 -11.82
CA VAL A 177 10.48 26.24 -12.67
C VAL A 177 10.69 24.79 -13.06
N GLN A 178 9.66 23.99 -12.93
CA GLN A 178 9.66 22.58 -13.32
C GLN A 178 8.37 22.26 -14.05
N PHE A 179 8.52 21.56 -15.16
CA PHE A 179 7.42 20.85 -15.81
C PHE A 179 7.71 19.35 -15.74
N SER A 180 6.74 18.54 -15.36
CA SER A 180 6.85 17.08 -15.42
C SER A 180 5.61 16.47 -16.08
N ARG A 181 5.83 15.31 -16.68
CA ARG A 181 4.81 14.42 -17.19
C ARG A 181 5.06 13.05 -16.60
N ASP A 182 4.02 12.48 -16.00
CA ASP A 182 3.99 11.12 -15.49
C ASP A 182 2.93 10.34 -16.27
N LEU A 183 3.29 9.16 -16.75
CA LEU A 183 2.43 8.23 -17.46
C LEU A 183 2.53 6.88 -16.76
N GLU A 184 1.39 6.31 -16.40
CA GLU A 184 1.28 4.95 -15.91
C GLU A 184 0.19 4.24 -16.72
N GLN A 185 0.56 3.13 -17.35
CA GLN A 185 -0.34 2.31 -18.14
C GLN A 185 -0.19 0.86 -17.73
N GLN A 186 -1.30 0.22 -17.43
CA GLN A 186 -1.35 -1.18 -17.09
C GLN A 186 -2.37 -1.88 -17.99
N PHE A 187 -1.95 -2.98 -18.59
CA PHE A 187 -2.76 -3.74 -19.54
C PHE A 187 -2.88 -5.18 -19.05
N PRO A 188 -4.08 -5.79 -19.10
CA PRO A 188 -4.25 -7.17 -18.68
C PRO A 188 -3.66 -8.16 -19.69
N ASN A 189 -3.16 -9.29 -19.20
CA ASN A 189 -2.68 -10.38 -20.06
C ASN A 189 -3.80 -11.08 -20.81
N THR A 190 -5.01 -11.05 -20.30
CA THR A 190 -6.18 -11.70 -20.89
C THR A 190 -7.38 -10.77 -20.93
N THR A 191 -8.44 -11.28 -21.48
CA THR A 191 -9.74 -10.61 -21.55
C THR A 191 -10.81 -11.56 -21.04
N GLY A 192 -11.79 -11.03 -20.33
CA GLY A 192 -12.88 -11.81 -19.74
C GLY A 192 -13.19 -11.35 -18.34
N THR A 193 -13.93 -12.17 -17.61
CA THR A 193 -14.23 -11.91 -16.20
C THR A 193 -13.10 -12.36 -15.29
N GLN A 194 -12.90 -11.68 -14.19
CA GLN A 194 -12.07 -12.18 -13.11
C GLN A 194 -12.80 -13.29 -12.36
N THR A 195 -12.04 -14.25 -11.86
CA THR A 195 -12.51 -15.29 -10.98
C THR A 195 -11.60 -15.38 -9.78
N SER A 196 -12.17 -15.27 -8.59
CA SER A 196 -11.46 -15.33 -7.30
C SER A 196 -11.97 -16.49 -6.49
N ILE A 197 -11.07 -17.36 -6.01
CA ILE A 197 -11.39 -18.50 -5.14
C ILE A 197 -10.73 -18.28 -3.78
N TYR A 198 -11.48 -17.82 -2.81
CA TYR A 198 -10.96 -17.26 -1.56
C TYR A 198 -10.16 -18.23 -0.68
N SER A 199 -10.64 -19.45 -0.44
CA SER A 199 -9.89 -20.38 0.41
C SER A 199 -8.59 -20.87 -0.21
N TRP A 200 -8.47 -20.71 -1.51
CA TRP A 200 -7.31 -21.05 -2.31
C TRP A 200 -6.49 -19.82 -2.65
N MET A 201 -7.00 -18.64 -2.29
CA MET A 201 -6.41 -17.33 -2.59
C MET A 201 -5.91 -17.27 -4.03
N GLN A 202 -6.75 -17.74 -4.98
CA GLN A 202 -6.37 -17.78 -6.38
C GLN A 202 -7.25 -16.91 -7.24
N ASP A 203 -6.60 -15.98 -7.92
CA ASP A 203 -7.22 -15.13 -8.92
C ASP A 203 -6.77 -15.51 -10.32
N PHE A 204 -7.72 -15.59 -11.25
CA PHE A 204 -7.46 -15.84 -12.66
C PHE A 204 -8.51 -15.17 -13.56
N GLY A 205 -8.24 -15.08 -14.86
CA GLY A 205 -8.99 -14.24 -15.79
C GLY A 205 -8.44 -12.82 -15.82
N GLN A 206 -9.15 -11.89 -16.42
CA GLN A 206 -8.72 -10.49 -16.46
C GLN A 206 -8.91 -9.87 -15.07
N SER A 207 -7.84 -9.34 -14.48
CA SER A 207 -8.00 -8.61 -13.21
C SER A 207 -9.01 -7.47 -13.33
N SER A 208 -9.87 -7.37 -12.32
CA SER A 208 -10.95 -6.37 -12.24
C SER A 208 -10.43 -4.94 -12.16
N THR A 209 -9.17 -4.74 -11.77
CA THR A 209 -8.49 -3.45 -11.69
C THR A 209 -7.77 -3.06 -12.98
N LEU A 210 -7.78 -3.92 -14.01
CA LEU A 210 -7.14 -3.68 -15.29
C LEU A 210 -8.16 -3.59 -16.44
N PRO A 211 -7.86 -2.80 -17.48
CA PRO A 211 -6.70 -1.93 -17.66
C PRO A 211 -6.77 -0.66 -16.79
N ARG A 212 -5.62 -0.02 -16.58
CA ARG A 212 -5.55 1.30 -15.95
C ARG A 212 -4.62 2.21 -16.73
N HIS A 213 -5.00 3.49 -16.85
CA HIS A 213 -4.20 4.47 -17.56
C HIS A 213 -4.30 5.82 -16.86
N THR A 214 -3.23 6.28 -16.25
CA THR A 214 -3.13 7.59 -15.61
C THR A 214 -2.08 8.43 -16.34
N ARG A 215 -2.39 9.68 -16.64
CA ARG A 215 -1.47 10.63 -17.23
C ARG A 215 -1.58 11.97 -16.51
N GLU A 216 -0.52 12.31 -15.81
CA GLU A 216 -0.42 13.55 -15.08
C GLU A 216 0.59 14.52 -15.71
N HIS A 217 0.23 15.79 -15.83
CA HIS A 217 1.13 16.86 -16.17
C HIS A 217 1.18 17.86 -15.01
N ARG A 218 2.38 18.29 -14.65
CA ARG A 218 2.60 19.17 -13.51
C ARG A 218 3.50 20.35 -13.90
N LEU A 219 3.03 21.58 -13.67
CA LEU A 219 3.84 22.79 -13.75
C LEU A 219 4.00 23.38 -12.35
N HIS A 220 5.23 23.47 -11.88
CA HIS A 220 5.57 24.02 -10.58
C HIS A 220 6.51 25.19 -10.74
N MET A 221 6.19 26.31 -10.11
CA MET A 221 7.02 27.51 -10.05
C MET A 221 7.21 27.92 -8.60
N ALA A 222 8.45 28.24 -8.22
CA ALA A 222 8.77 28.66 -6.86
C ALA A 222 9.86 29.74 -6.87
N GLU A 223 9.65 30.78 -6.07
CA GLU A 223 10.62 31.82 -5.82
C GLU A 223 10.96 31.90 -4.33
N THR A 224 12.24 32.04 -4.01
CA THR A 224 12.72 32.26 -2.64
C THR A 224 13.71 33.42 -2.62
N LEU A 225 13.36 34.47 -1.89
CA LEU A 225 14.24 35.60 -1.59
C LEU A 225 14.91 35.38 -0.23
N SER A 226 16.22 35.49 -0.17
CA SER A 226 17.02 35.38 1.06
C SER A 226 17.74 36.70 1.32
N LEU A 227 17.45 37.35 2.46
CA LEU A 227 18.01 38.61 2.87
C LEU A 227 18.82 38.46 4.17
N SER A 228 20.11 38.77 4.15
CA SER A 228 20.96 38.78 5.33
C SER A 228 21.14 40.23 5.80
N ARG A 229 20.70 40.55 7.05
CA ARG A 229 20.79 41.87 7.64
C ARG A 229 21.18 41.80 9.13
N GLY A 230 22.40 42.16 9.42
CA GLY A 230 22.93 42.06 10.78
C GLY A 230 22.93 40.64 11.30
N ARG A 231 22.16 40.38 12.39
CA ARG A 231 22.01 39.07 13.02
C ARG A 231 20.90 38.23 12.41
N ASN A 232 20.10 38.80 11.52
CA ASN A 232 18.89 38.22 10.96
C ASN A 232 19.17 37.65 9.56
N GLN A 233 18.58 36.49 9.30
CA GLN A 233 18.54 35.84 7.98
C GLN A 233 17.07 35.61 7.62
N TRP A 234 16.52 36.54 6.86
CA TRP A 234 15.15 36.47 6.37
C TRP A 234 15.05 35.61 5.12
N LYS A 235 13.99 34.82 5.04
CA LYS A 235 13.57 34.11 3.83
C LYS A 235 12.10 34.40 3.57
N PHE A 236 11.78 34.79 2.35
CA PHE A 236 10.44 34.99 1.83
C PHE A 236 10.26 34.10 0.61
N GLY A 237 9.13 33.50 0.44
CA GLY A 237 8.90 32.71 -0.74
C GLY A 237 7.44 32.55 -1.06
N ALA A 238 7.20 32.27 -2.33
CA ALA A 238 5.93 31.84 -2.83
C ALA A 238 6.15 30.66 -3.79
N ASP A 239 5.20 29.76 -3.82
CA ASP A 239 5.16 28.69 -4.82
C ASP A 239 3.75 28.45 -5.32
N GLY A 240 3.64 28.04 -6.58
CA GLY A 240 2.41 27.67 -7.22
C GLY A 240 2.63 26.40 -8.05
N MET A 241 1.72 25.47 -7.98
CA MET A 241 1.71 24.27 -8.77
C MET A 241 0.34 24.06 -9.39
N ARG A 242 0.34 23.72 -10.67
CA ARG A 242 -0.86 23.27 -11.36
C ARG A 242 -0.65 21.86 -11.84
N THR A 243 -1.63 21.01 -11.57
CA THR A 243 -1.68 19.63 -12.01
C THR A 243 -2.88 19.42 -12.94
N TRP A 244 -2.61 18.82 -14.09
CA TRP A 244 -3.62 18.31 -15.03
C TRP A 244 -3.51 16.80 -15.03
N ASP A 245 -4.62 16.15 -14.79
CA ASP A 245 -4.66 14.71 -14.71
C ASP A 245 -5.76 14.12 -15.59
N TYR A 246 -5.47 12.98 -16.16
CA TYR A 246 -6.37 12.10 -16.88
C TYR A 246 -6.26 10.72 -16.30
N ASP A 247 -7.33 10.22 -15.74
CA ASP A 247 -7.43 8.90 -15.16
C ASP A 247 -8.52 8.09 -15.89
N TYR A 248 -8.12 6.93 -16.44
CA TYR A 248 -9.01 5.93 -17.03
C TYR A 248 -8.91 4.67 -16.19
N PHE A 249 -9.99 4.36 -15.49
CA PHE A 249 -10.04 3.24 -14.57
C PHE A 249 -11.41 2.53 -14.64
N PRO A 250 -11.61 1.57 -15.58
CA PRO A 250 -12.82 0.78 -15.71
C PRO A 250 -12.85 -0.36 -14.68
N LEU A 251 -12.83 0.00 -13.40
CA LEU A 251 -12.85 -0.96 -12.28
C LEU A 251 -14.04 -1.92 -12.43
N ARG A 252 -13.78 -3.23 -12.40
CA ARG A 252 -14.79 -4.30 -12.52
C ARG A 252 -15.70 -4.24 -13.75
N PHE A 253 -15.35 -3.51 -14.81
CA PHE A 253 -16.18 -3.46 -16.03
C PHE A 253 -16.26 -4.82 -16.74
N GLY A 254 -15.27 -5.69 -16.54
CA GLY A 254 -15.27 -7.07 -17.04
C GLY A 254 -16.12 -8.04 -16.23
N GLY A 255 -16.59 -7.61 -15.07
CA GLY A 255 -17.26 -8.48 -14.09
C GLY A 255 -16.28 -9.34 -13.29
N GLU A 256 -16.69 -9.74 -12.10
CA GLU A 256 -15.88 -10.54 -11.19
C GLU A 256 -16.74 -11.59 -10.48
N TYR A 257 -16.30 -12.84 -10.48
CA TYR A 257 -16.92 -13.95 -9.78
C TYR A 257 -16.11 -14.33 -8.56
N PHE A 258 -16.78 -14.46 -7.43
CA PHE A 258 -16.17 -14.90 -6.18
C PHE A 258 -16.74 -16.24 -5.76
N TYR A 259 -15.87 -17.22 -5.58
CA TYR A 259 -16.21 -18.52 -5.02
C TYR A 259 -15.63 -18.61 -3.61
N ASP A 260 -16.52 -18.72 -2.64
CA ASP A 260 -16.21 -18.77 -1.22
C ASP A 260 -17.11 -19.82 -0.54
N ASP A 261 -16.91 -20.04 0.76
CA ASP A 261 -17.79 -20.93 1.53
C ASP A 261 -19.25 -20.48 1.44
N ILE A 262 -20.10 -21.34 0.94
CA ILE A 262 -21.52 -21.06 0.78
C ILE A 262 -22.33 -22.02 1.64
N SER A 263 -23.10 -21.48 2.59
CA SER A 263 -24.18 -22.24 3.23
C SER A 263 -25.41 -22.16 2.34
N VAL A 264 -25.68 -23.20 1.60
CA VAL A 264 -26.81 -23.20 0.66
C VAL A 264 -28.06 -23.76 1.32
N ASN A 265 -29.17 -23.07 1.16
CA ASN A 265 -30.48 -23.70 1.39
C ASN A 265 -30.71 -24.74 0.28
N PRO A 266 -30.87 -26.05 0.59
CA PRO A 266 -30.97 -27.08 -0.45
C PRO A 266 -32.14 -26.86 -1.41
N TRP A 267 -33.08 -25.98 -1.10
CA TRP A 267 -34.25 -25.65 -1.94
C TRP A 267 -33.96 -24.57 -3.01
N SER A 268 -32.84 -23.89 -2.95
CA SER A 268 -32.52 -22.77 -3.85
C SER A 268 -31.59 -23.12 -5.00
N LEU A 269 -31.02 -24.32 -5.04
CA LEU A 269 -30.12 -24.73 -6.11
C LEU A 269 -30.84 -25.38 -7.28
N PRO A 270 -30.56 -25.02 -8.53
CA PRO A 270 -31.07 -25.71 -9.72
C PRO A 270 -30.42 -27.10 -9.93
N ILE A 271 -29.69 -27.60 -8.95
CA ILE A 271 -29.02 -28.89 -8.99
C ILE A 271 -29.92 -29.89 -8.29
N PRO A 272 -30.10 -31.11 -8.83
CA PRO A 272 -30.94 -32.14 -8.20
C PRO A 272 -30.24 -32.77 -6.98
N PHE A 273 -29.91 -31.95 -5.98
CA PHE A 273 -29.51 -32.46 -4.70
C PHE A 273 -30.73 -32.85 -3.92
N ALA A 274 -30.90 -34.13 -3.69
CA ALA A 274 -31.90 -34.61 -2.74
C ALA A 274 -31.58 -33.97 -1.36
N PRO A 275 -32.64 -33.61 -0.59
CA PRO A 275 -32.45 -33.06 0.75
C PRO A 275 -31.80 -34.13 1.62
N MET A 276 -30.46 -34.08 1.72
CA MET A 276 -29.76 -34.85 2.72
C MET A 276 -29.76 -34.09 4.04
N HIS A 277 -29.83 -34.84 5.10
CA HIS A 277 -29.85 -34.38 6.48
C HIS A 277 -28.61 -33.48 6.74
N GLY A 278 -28.84 -32.17 6.91
CA GLY A 278 -27.82 -31.17 7.18
C GLY A 278 -27.64 -30.21 5.99
N GLY A 279 -27.65 -28.94 6.26
CA GLY A 279 -27.37 -27.93 5.22
C GLY A 279 -25.97 -28.15 4.66
N LEU A 280 -25.87 -28.17 3.35
CA LEU A 280 -24.60 -28.36 2.65
C LEU A 280 -23.86 -27.02 2.59
N GLY A 281 -22.75 -26.89 3.32
CA GLY A 281 -21.71 -25.91 2.99
C GLY A 281 -20.97 -26.38 1.74
N LEU A 282 -20.96 -25.55 0.70
CA LEU A 282 -20.02 -25.75 -0.40
C LEU A 282 -18.72 -25.08 -0.01
N THR A 283 -17.62 -25.83 -0.02
CA THR A 283 -16.29 -25.22 0.03
C THR A 283 -16.05 -24.39 -1.23
N PRO A 284 -15.14 -23.41 -1.25
CA PRO A 284 -14.87 -22.59 -2.43
C PRO A 284 -14.57 -23.41 -3.68
N LEU A 285 -13.79 -24.47 -3.56
CA LEU A 285 -13.49 -25.36 -4.69
C LEU A 285 -14.71 -26.10 -5.21
N ARG A 286 -15.60 -26.58 -4.32
CA ARG A 286 -16.85 -27.21 -4.72
C ARG A 286 -17.83 -26.22 -5.33
N ALA A 287 -17.91 -25.03 -4.76
CA ALA A 287 -18.72 -23.95 -5.30
C ALA A 287 -18.31 -23.64 -6.75
N TRP A 288 -17.00 -23.56 -6.99
CA TRP A 288 -16.47 -23.37 -8.35
C TRP A 288 -16.72 -24.59 -9.25
N ALA A 289 -16.48 -25.81 -8.75
CA ALA A 289 -16.72 -27.06 -9.50
C ALA A 289 -18.17 -27.17 -9.99
N HIS A 290 -19.12 -26.72 -9.16
CA HIS A 290 -20.55 -26.71 -9.49
C HIS A 290 -21.03 -25.41 -10.14
N ASN A 291 -20.13 -24.45 -10.38
CA ASN A 291 -20.44 -23.14 -10.92
C ASN A 291 -21.51 -22.40 -10.08
N VAL A 292 -21.34 -22.40 -8.78
CA VAL A 292 -22.19 -21.71 -7.81
C VAL A 292 -21.36 -20.59 -7.15
N PRO A 293 -21.21 -19.43 -7.81
CA PRO A 293 -20.48 -18.33 -7.21
C PRO A 293 -21.19 -17.83 -5.98
N ARG A 294 -20.44 -17.39 -4.98
CA ARG A 294 -20.98 -16.71 -3.81
C ARG A 294 -21.41 -15.30 -4.13
N TYR A 295 -20.50 -14.54 -4.77
CA TYR A 295 -20.77 -13.19 -5.24
C TYR A 295 -20.49 -13.07 -6.72
N TYR A 296 -21.16 -12.13 -7.34
CA TYR A 296 -20.81 -11.60 -8.64
C TYR A 296 -20.92 -10.09 -8.57
N GLU A 297 -19.90 -9.40 -9.04
CA GLU A 297 -19.82 -7.96 -9.02
C GLU A 297 -19.48 -7.40 -10.41
N GLN A 298 -20.11 -6.29 -10.77
CA GLN A 298 -19.78 -5.55 -11.98
C GLN A 298 -20.11 -4.08 -11.84
N ASN A 299 -19.17 -3.19 -12.19
CA ASN A 299 -19.36 -1.76 -12.23
C ASN A 299 -19.75 -1.28 -13.63
N PHE A 300 -20.45 -0.16 -13.66
CA PHE A 300 -20.92 0.53 -14.86
C PHE A 300 -20.73 2.03 -14.70
N GLY A 301 -20.77 2.77 -15.79
CA GLY A 301 -20.68 4.23 -15.76
C GLY A 301 -19.58 4.77 -16.63
N ASN A 302 -19.05 5.91 -16.27
CA ASN A 302 -17.96 6.56 -16.99
C ASN A 302 -16.61 6.24 -16.33
N PRO A 303 -15.71 5.48 -17.03
CA PRO A 303 -14.42 5.10 -16.44
C PRO A 303 -13.38 6.23 -16.50
N VAL A 304 -13.72 7.43 -16.95
CA VAL A 304 -12.77 8.53 -17.17
C VAL A 304 -13.04 9.68 -16.21
N SER A 305 -12.00 10.13 -15.53
CA SER A 305 -12.03 11.34 -14.74
C SER A 305 -10.88 12.31 -15.08
N HIS A 306 -11.05 13.56 -14.70
CA HIS A 306 -10.04 14.62 -14.87
C HIS A 306 -9.84 15.39 -13.55
N PRO A 307 -9.13 14.80 -12.59
CA PRO A 307 -8.94 15.36 -11.27
C PRO A 307 -7.83 16.44 -11.27
N ASN A 308 -8.17 17.65 -11.75
CA ASN A 308 -7.22 18.74 -11.88
C ASN A 308 -7.18 19.62 -10.62
N SER A 309 -5.99 20.06 -10.20
CA SER A 309 -5.83 20.91 -9.02
C SER A 309 -4.83 22.06 -9.23
N ASN A 310 -4.95 23.10 -8.38
CA ASN A 310 -3.92 24.11 -8.22
C ASN A 310 -3.56 24.24 -6.75
N ASP A 311 -2.28 24.37 -6.48
CA ASP A 311 -1.71 24.55 -5.15
C ASP A 311 -0.96 25.87 -5.11
N TYR A 312 -1.18 26.67 -4.08
CA TYR A 312 -0.52 27.96 -3.86
C TYR A 312 0.01 28.01 -2.44
N ALA A 313 1.19 28.58 -2.27
CA ALA A 313 1.70 28.82 -0.94
C ALA A 313 2.57 30.07 -0.89
N ALA A 314 2.60 30.69 0.29
CA ALA A 314 3.51 31.77 0.61
C ALA A 314 4.08 31.59 2.02
N PHE A 315 5.33 31.99 2.24
CA PHE A 315 5.97 31.88 3.54
C PHE A 315 6.92 33.03 3.85
N VAL A 316 7.11 33.25 5.14
CA VAL A 316 8.14 34.14 5.70
C VAL A 316 8.82 33.42 6.86
N GLN A 317 10.14 33.54 6.95
CA GLN A 317 10.95 33.00 8.03
C GLN A 317 12.08 33.95 8.37
N ASP A 318 12.35 34.15 9.67
CA ASP A 318 13.58 34.78 10.15
C ASP A 318 14.39 33.79 11.00
N THR A 319 15.67 33.78 10.83
CA THR A 319 16.61 33.09 11.71
C THR A 319 17.57 34.12 12.27
N THR A 320 17.44 34.38 13.58
CA THR A 320 18.20 35.41 14.31
C THR A 320 19.21 34.74 15.22
N ARG A 321 20.48 35.17 15.11
CA ARG A 321 21.52 34.83 16.10
C ARG A 321 21.50 35.85 17.24
N LEU A 322 20.76 35.52 18.32
CA LEU A 322 20.63 36.41 19.47
C LEU A 322 21.94 36.55 20.24
N THR A 323 22.68 35.45 20.38
CA THR A 323 24.06 35.42 20.91
C THR A 323 24.93 34.49 20.08
N PRO A 324 26.26 34.44 20.27
CA PRO A 324 27.12 33.43 19.58
C PRO A 324 26.68 31.98 19.84
N HIS A 325 26.01 31.73 20.96
CA HIS A 325 25.59 30.40 21.39
C HIS A 325 24.08 30.17 21.21
N PHE A 326 23.27 31.19 20.92
CA PHE A 326 21.82 31.06 20.87
C PHE A 326 21.26 31.58 19.55
N SER A 327 20.52 30.72 18.85
CA SER A 327 19.80 31.05 17.64
C SER A 327 18.30 30.76 17.80
N LEU A 328 17.47 31.65 17.26
CA LEU A 328 16.02 31.53 17.21
C LEU A 328 15.58 31.60 15.74
N SER A 329 14.75 30.67 15.33
CA SER A 329 14.09 30.68 14.02
C SER A 329 12.58 30.76 14.20
N LEU A 330 11.95 31.77 13.57
CA LEU A 330 10.51 31.98 13.56
C LEU A 330 10.03 32.02 12.13
N GLY A 331 8.94 31.34 11.82
CA GLY A 331 8.38 31.33 10.47
C GLY A 331 6.88 31.08 10.45
N ALA A 332 6.28 31.44 9.35
CA ALA A 332 4.89 31.13 9.03
C ALA A 332 4.77 30.83 7.55
N ARG A 333 3.89 29.90 7.23
CA ARG A 333 3.50 29.54 5.86
C ARG A 333 1.99 29.47 5.77
N TYR A 334 1.45 29.83 4.64
CA TYR A 334 0.05 29.66 4.29
C TYR A 334 -0.04 28.81 3.03
N ASP A 335 -0.91 27.80 3.04
CA ASP A 335 -1.12 26.87 1.93
C ASP A 335 -2.59 26.92 1.48
N LEU A 336 -2.85 26.88 0.18
CA LEU A 336 -4.18 26.83 -0.41
C LEU A 336 -4.20 25.86 -1.59
N GLN A 337 -5.12 24.89 -1.55
CA GLN A 337 -5.38 23.97 -2.66
C GLN A 337 -6.78 24.23 -3.23
N THR A 338 -6.91 24.27 -4.54
CA THR A 338 -8.18 24.40 -5.26
C THR A 338 -8.33 23.31 -6.31
N PHE A 339 -9.55 22.90 -6.58
CA PHE A 339 -9.88 21.82 -7.51
C PHE A 339 -10.72 22.31 -8.67
N SER A 340 -10.52 21.70 -9.85
CA SER A 340 -11.40 21.89 -11.01
C SER A 340 -12.77 21.31 -10.72
N LYS A 341 -13.80 21.94 -11.30
CA LYS A 341 -15.18 21.43 -11.26
C LYS A 341 -15.53 20.57 -12.49
N THR A 342 -14.55 20.32 -13.35
CA THR A 342 -14.78 19.54 -14.58
C THR A 342 -15.16 18.10 -14.22
N GLY A 343 -16.25 17.60 -14.78
CA GLY A 343 -16.77 16.26 -14.54
C GLY A 343 -17.55 16.09 -13.24
N MET A 344 -17.62 17.10 -12.38
CA MET A 344 -18.39 17.02 -11.14
C MET A 344 -19.88 17.20 -11.40
N VAL A 345 -20.65 16.20 -11.00
CA VAL A 345 -22.11 16.18 -11.13
C VAL A 345 -22.73 16.05 -9.75
N GLY A 346 -23.66 16.95 -9.41
CA GLY A 346 -24.38 16.91 -8.14
C GLY A 346 -25.47 15.85 -8.16
N ASN A 347 -25.77 15.28 -6.99
CA ASN A 347 -26.83 14.29 -6.80
C ASN A 347 -28.04 14.92 -6.08
N PRO A 348 -29.28 14.72 -6.54
CA PRO A 348 -30.46 15.30 -5.92
C PRO A 348 -30.77 14.75 -4.52
N PHE A 349 -30.31 13.53 -4.23
CA PHE A 349 -30.57 12.86 -2.95
C PHE A 349 -29.52 13.18 -1.88
N TRP A 350 -28.28 13.60 -2.31
CA TRP A 350 -27.20 13.95 -1.38
C TRP A 350 -26.47 15.22 -1.84
N SER A 351 -26.71 16.32 -1.17
CA SER A 351 -26.27 17.65 -1.59
C SER A 351 -24.75 17.89 -1.56
N GLN A 352 -23.95 17.02 -0.98
CA GLN A 352 -22.50 17.12 -0.93
C GLN A 352 -21.80 16.50 -2.17
N VAL A 353 -22.51 15.70 -2.96
CA VAL A 353 -21.98 15.12 -4.19
C VAL A 353 -21.58 16.21 -5.18
N GLY A 354 -20.49 15.97 -5.90
CA GLY A 354 -19.96 16.93 -6.88
C GLY A 354 -19.34 18.18 -6.26
N LYS A 355 -19.00 18.15 -4.97
CA LYS A 355 -18.36 19.28 -4.29
C LYS A 355 -16.99 18.88 -3.75
N MET A 356 -15.97 19.67 -4.10
CA MET A 356 -14.65 19.58 -3.46
C MET A 356 -14.53 20.63 -2.34
N PRO A 357 -13.85 20.29 -1.24
CA PRO A 357 -13.64 21.23 -0.14
C PRO A 357 -12.66 22.35 -0.56
N LEU A 358 -12.86 23.53 0.01
CA LEU A 358 -11.94 24.66 -0.12
C LEU A 358 -11.59 25.21 1.28
N PRO A 359 -10.83 24.43 2.09
CA PRO A 359 -10.44 24.90 3.41
C PRO A 359 -9.38 26.00 3.32
N GLY A 360 -9.71 27.19 3.80
CA GLY A 360 -8.86 28.39 3.72
C GLY A 360 -8.10 28.71 5.01
N THR A 361 -8.11 27.84 6.03
CA THR A 361 -7.52 28.12 7.36
C THR A 361 -6.12 27.54 7.55
N ASN A 362 -5.38 27.28 6.47
CA ASN A 362 -4.14 26.51 6.48
C ASN A 362 -2.91 27.37 6.82
N PHE A 363 -2.90 27.93 8.02
CA PHE A 363 -1.78 28.72 8.55
C PHE A 363 -0.83 27.84 9.37
N ALA A 364 0.44 27.78 8.98
CA ALA A 364 1.48 26.88 9.46
C ALA A 364 2.62 27.63 10.16
N PRO A 365 2.49 27.97 11.46
CA PRO A 365 3.57 28.56 12.25
C PRO A 365 4.69 27.54 12.52
N ARG A 366 5.92 28.04 12.62
CA ARG A 366 7.13 27.23 12.93
C ARG A 366 8.03 28.00 13.86
N VAL A 367 8.59 27.31 14.84
CA VAL A 367 9.61 27.85 15.74
C VAL A 367 10.75 26.84 15.88
N GLY A 368 11.97 27.35 15.92
CA GLY A 368 13.18 26.55 16.13
C GLY A 368 14.16 27.27 17.04
N ILE A 369 14.80 26.53 17.92
CA ILE A 369 15.80 27.01 18.87
C ILE A 369 17.06 26.16 18.70
N GLY A 370 18.20 26.84 18.70
CA GLY A 370 19.51 26.21 18.78
C GLY A 370 20.35 26.85 19.86
N TYR A 371 20.85 26.03 20.80
CA TYR A 371 21.65 26.52 21.91
C TYR A 371 22.91 25.64 22.12
N ALA A 372 24.09 26.28 22.17
CA ALA A 372 25.37 25.63 22.42
C ALA A 372 25.80 25.88 23.87
N ILE A 373 25.97 24.83 24.68
CA ILE A 373 26.36 24.89 26.07
C ILE A 373 27.83 24.47 26.21
N GLY A 374 28.67 25.37 26.67
CA GLY A 374 30.11 25.17 26.79
C GLY A 374 30.88 25.62 25.54
N ASN A 375 32.21 25.79 25.70
CA ASN A 375 33.10 26.28 24.64
C ASN A 375 33.89 25.14 23.98
N ASP A 376 34.39 24.21 24.76
CA ASP A 376 35.12 23.02 24.26
C ASP A 376 34.14 21.86 24.17
N ARG A 377 33.96 21.30 22.96
CA ARG A 377 32.98 20.24 22.66
C ARG A 377 31.60 20.57 23.23
N PRO A 378 30.96 21.66 22.72
CA PRO A 378 29.71 22.14 23.27
C PRO A 378 28.60 21.10 23.14
N LEU A 379 27.75 21.03 24.18
CA LEU A 379 26.47 20.33 24.06
C LEU A 379 25.53 21.18 23.21
N MET A 380 25.18 20.69 22.05
CA MET A 380 24.21 21.32 21.15
C MET A 380 22.81 20.88 21.53
N VAL A 381 21.99 21.81 21.96
CA VAL A 381 20.56 21.62 22.22
C VAL A 381 19.77 22.22 21.06
N ARG A 382 18.93 21.41 20.40
CA ARG A 382 18.02 21.89 19.36
C ARG A 382 16.60 21.49 19.72
N ALA A 383 15.69 22.46 19.65
CA ALA A 383 14.27 22.20 19.81
C ALA A 383 13.52 22.86 18.66
N GLY A 384 12.44 22.25 18.24
CA GLY A 384 11.60 22.77 17.17
C GLY A 384 10.15 22.36 17.33
N PHE A 385 9.25 23.22 16.88
CA PHE A 385 7.84 22.95 16.74
C PHE A 385 7.34 23.54 15.43
N GLY A 386 6.43 22.84 14.77
CA GLY A 386 5.81 23.35 13.53
C GLY A 386 4.50 22.66 13.20
N ILE A 387 3.66 23.37 12.48
CA ILE A 387 2.45 22.85 11.87
C ILE A 387 2.70 22.72 10.37
N PHE A 388 2.25 21.61 9.79
CA PHE A 388 2.42 21.29 8.37
C PHE A 388 1.09 20.79 7.82
N TYR A 389 0.62 21.38 6.73
CA TYR A 389 -0.55 20.92 6.01
C TYR A 389 -0.13 19.99 4.88
N THR A 390 -0.95 18.96 4.63
CA THR A 390 -0.74 18.06 3.48
C THR A 390 -1.75 18.36 2.38
N ARG A 391 -1.40 18.08 1.15
CA ARG A 391 -2.32 18.17 0.02
C ARG A 391 -3.33 17.03 0.08
N ILE A 392 -4.54 17.29 -0.40
CA ILE A 392 -5.52 16.25 -0.67
C ILE A 392 -5.11 15.59 -1.99
N PRO A 393 -4.82 14.28 -2.01
CA PRO A 393 -4.49 13.56 -3.24
C PRO A 393 -5.63 13.63 -4.27
N GLN A 394 -5.26 13.67 -5.55
CA GLN A 394 -6.22 13.78 -6.65
C GLN A 394 -7.12 12.54 -6.79
N ALA A 395 -6.67 11.39 -6.30
CA ALA A 395 -7.48 10.18 -6.24
C ALA A 395 -8.83 10.38 -5.50
N TYR A 396 -8.86 11.25 -4.46
CA TYR A 396 -10.13 11.61 -3.80
C TYR A 396 -11.05 12.44 -4.70
N GLN A 397 -10.46 13.26 -5.58
CA GLN A 397 -11.25 14.00 -6.57
C GLN A 397 -11.78 13.04 -7.65
N SER A 398 -10.98 12.07 -8.10
CA SER A 398 -11.44 10.99 -9.01
C SER A 398 -12.62 10.24 -8.41
N ALA A 399 -12.52 9.80 -7.14
CA ALA A 399 -13.62 9.11 -6.47
C ALA A 399 -14.91 9.96 -6.43
N VAL A 400 -14.82 11.25 -6.07
CA VAL A 400 -16.00 12.15 -6.06
C VAL A 400 -16.57 12.40 -7.46
N ILE A 401 -15.76 12.34 -8.51
CA ILE A 401 -16.22 12.48 -9.90
C ILE A 401 -16.93 11.20 -10.36
N ASN A 402 -16.34 10.05 -10.08
CA ASN A 402 -16.81 8.76 -10.57
C ASN A 402 -18.00 8.27 -9.74
N ASP A 403 -17.86 8.21 -8.41
CA ASP A 403 -18.86 7.69 -7.48
C ASP A 403 -19.86 8.78 -7.09
N ASN A 404 -20.64 9.26 -8.06
CA ASN A 404 -21.61 10.35 -7.88
C ASN A 404 -23.06 9.86 -7.69
N GLY A 405 -23.27 8.55 -7.71
CA GLY A 405 -24.58 7.92 -7.54
C GLY A 405 -25.54 8.11 -8.72
N LEU A 406 -25.08 8.63 -9.84
CA LEU A 406 -25.89 8.83 -11.04
C LEU A 406 -25.28 8.18 -12.30
N SER A 407 -23.97 8.31 -12.46
CA SER A 407 -23.26 7.80 -13.63
C SER A 407 -22.46 6.53 -13.32
N ASP A 408 -22.24 6.24 -12.05
CA ASP A 408 -21.64 5.00 -11.63
C ASP A 408 -22.68 4.14 -10.91
N ASN A 409 -22.81 2.92 -11.35
CA ASN A 409 -23.73 1.94 -10.80
C ASN A 409 -22.99 0.62 -10.64
N PHE A 410 -23.30 -0.07 -9.60
CA PHE A 410 -22.68 -1.31 -9.19
C PHE A 410 -23.74 -2.40 -9.08
N ILE A 411 -23.49 -3.56 -9.67
CA ILE A 411 -24.29 -4.76 -9.46
C ILE A 411 -23.50 -5.65 -8.51
N SER A 412 -24.10 -6.00 -7.38
CA SER A 412 -23.62 -7.07 -6.49
C SER A 412 -24.71 -8.10 -6.31
N LEU A 413 -24.42 -9.33 -6.69
CA LEU A 413 -25.29 -10.48 -6.52
C LEU A 413 -24.68 -11.37 -5.44
N ASP A 414 -25.46 -11.75 -4.44
CA ASP A 414 -25.04 -12.61 -3.32
C ASP A 414 -25.91 -13.87 -3.25
N ASN A 415 -25.30 -15.03 -3.37
CA ASN A 415 -25.99 -16.32 -3.35
C ASN A 415 -26.34 -16.80 -1.92
N THR A 416 -25.78 -16.16 -0.88
CA THR A 416 -26.10 -16.48 0.53
C THR A 416 -27.44 -15.91 0.97
N VAL A 417 -27.94 -14.94 0.23
CA VAL A 417 -29.29 -14.39 0.46
C VAL A 417 -30.31 -15.39 -0.10
N SER A 418 -30.57 -16.42 0.68
CA SER A 418 -31.29 -17.66 0.37
C SER A 418 -32.73 -17.51 -0.16
N SER A 419 -33.16 -16.30 -0.40
CA SER A 419 -34.54 -15.98 -0.69
C SER A 419 -34.77 -15.32 -2.03
N GLN A 420 -33.75 -14.94 -2.68
CA GLN A 420 -33.88 -14.35 -3.99
C GLN A 420 -33.30 -15.31 -5.01
N HIS A 421 -34.14 -15.68 -5.96
CA HIS A 421 -33.66 -16.20 -7.23
C HIS A 421 -32.92 -15.06 -7.99
N GLN A 422 -31.80 -14.60 -7.41
CA GLN A 422 -30.91 -13.71 -8.17
C GLN A 422 -30.35 -14.51 -9.32
N VAL A 423 -30.64 -14.07 -10.51
CA VAL A 423 -30.14 -14.72 -11.72
C VAL A 423 -28.71 -14.25 -11.93
N PHE A 424 -27.76 -15.10 -11.59
CA PHE A 424 -26.35 -14.84 -11.89
C PHE A 424 -26.10 -14.89 -13.40
N PRO A 425 -25.15 -14.11 -13.91
CA PRO A 425 -24.70 -14.29 -15.29
C PRO A 425 -24.17 -15.71 -15.49
N SER A 426 -24.23 -16.22 -16.71
CA SER A 426 -23.69 -17.55 -17.01
C SER A 426 -22.16 -17.50 -17.06
N TYR A 427 -21.50 -18.04 -16.04
CA TYR A 427 -20.06 -18.15 -15.99
C TYR A 427 -19.48 -18.79 -17.28
N PRO A 428 -18.39 -18.30 -17.85
CA PRO A 428 -17.54 -17.19 -17.37
C PRO A 428 -17.89 -15.82 -17.95
N ASN A 429 -19.13 -15.58 -18.39
CA ASN A 429 -19.49 -14.33 -19.04
C ASN A 429 -19.87 -13.25 -18.05
N ALA A 430 -19.54 -12.00 -18.34
CA ALA A 430 -20.05 -10.86 -17.60
C ALA A 430 -21.57 -10.70 -17.80
N ALA A 431 -22.26 -10.05 -16.88
CA ALA A 431 -23.67 -9.69 -17.05
C ALA A 431 -23.87 -8.78 -18.28
N VAL A 432 -22.92 -7.91 -18.50
CA VAL A 432 -22.85 -7.01 -19.66
C VAL A 432 -21.42 -6.93 -20.16
N ASN A 433 -21.24 -7.09 -21.46
CA ASN A 433 -19.95 -6.84 -22.10
C ASN A 433 -19.75 -5.33 -22.25
N CYS A 434 -19.15 -4.70 -21.27
CA CYS A 434 -18.82 -3.29 -21.32
C CYS A 434 -17.83 -2.98 -22.46
N PRO A 435 -17.99 -1.84 -23.17
CA PRO A 435 -17.05 -1.42 -24.20
C PRO A 435 -15.64 -1.25 -23.61
N ARG A 436 -14.63 -1.63 -24.39
CA ARG A 436 -13.24 -1.34 -24.02
C ARG A 436 -12.88 0.10 -24.39
N GLY A 437 -12.03 0.71 -23.59
CA GLY A 437 -11.58 2.08 -23.81
C GLY A 437 -12.42 3.12 -23.04
N PRO A 438 -12.16 4.40 -23.25
CA PRO A 438 -12.75 5.49 -22.49
C PRO A 438 -14.22 5.77 -22.88
N VAL A 439 -15.04 4.76 -22.83
CA VAL A 439 -16.46 4.79 -23.21
C VAL A 439 -17.30 4.31 -22.03
N SER A 440 -18.37 5.04 -21.76
CA SER A 440 -19.29 4.68 -20.67
C SER A 440 -20.00 3.35 -20.95
N CYS A 441 -20.15 2.54 -19.89
CA CYS A 441 -20.93 1.32 -19.88
C CYS A 441 -22.27 1.57 -19.18
N THR A 442 -23.37 1.20 -19.81
CA THR A 442 -24.71 1.40 -19.26
C THR A 442 -25.33 0.09 -18.85
N ILE A 443 -26.06 0.10 -17.71
CA ILE A 443 -26.79 -1.07 -17.23
C ILE A 443 -28.05 -1.29 -18.07
N PRO A 444 -28.23 -2.48 -18.67
CA PRO A 444 -29.50 -2.86 -19.30
C PRO A 444 -30.65 -2.95 -18.28
N ALA A 445 -31.87 -2.70 -18.73
CA ALA A 445 -33.07 -2.70 -17.88
C ALA A 445 -33.26 -4.00 -17.06
N ALA A 446 -32.85 -5.14 -17.61
CA ALA A 446 -32.93 -6.43 -16.92
C ALA A 446 -32.09 -6.50 -15.63
N TRP A 447 -31.01 -5.72 -15.56
CA TRP A 447 -30.07 -5.71 -14.42
C TRP A 447 -30.28 -4.51 -13.49
N GLN A 448 -31.08 -3.52 -13.86
CA GLN A 448 -31.32 -2.33 -13.06
C GLN A 448 -31.90 -2.63 -11.67
N GLN A 449 -32.68 -3.71 -11.54
CA GLN A 449 -33.24 -4.11 -10.25
C GLN A 449 -32.20 -4.54 -9.21
N TYR A 450 -30.98 -4.89 -9.64
CA TYR A 450 -29.86 -5.28 -8.79
C TYR A 450 -28.83 -4.17 -8.63
N ALA A 451 -29.04 -3.05 -9.31
CA ALA A 451 -28.11 -1.96 -9.30
C ALA A 451 -28.20 -1.15 -8.01
N THR A 452 -27.06 -0.89 -7.42
CA THR A 452 -26.89 0.08 -6.34
C THR A 452 -26.04 1.24 -6.85
N SER A 453 -26.31 2.43 -6.34
CA SER A 453 -25.52 3.61 -6.66
C SER A 453 -24.68 3.99 -5.46
N GLU A 454 -23.38 3.89 -5.58
CA GLU A 454 -22.44 4.31 -4.53
C GLU A 454 -22.10 5.80 -4.68
N VAL A 455 -21.82 6.45 -3.58
CA VAL A 455 -21.52 7.88 -3.53
C VAL A 455 -20.28 8.12 -2.71
N ALA A 456 -19.29 8.80 -3.30
CA ALA A 456 -18.16 9.37 -2.58
C ALA A 456 -18.32 10.89 -2.47
N ALA A 457 -18.24 11.43 -1.27
CA ALA A 457 -18.40 12.86 -1.05
C ALA A 457 -17.58 13.36 0.14
N PHE A 458 -17.18 14.64 0.13
CA PHE A 458 -16.57 15.25 1.29
C PHE A 458 -17.61 15.76 2.30
N ALA A 459 -17.29 15.68 3.58
CA ALA A 459 -18.06 16.31 4.63
C ALA A 459 -18.11 17.84 4.43
N PRO A 460 -19.23 18.51 4.76
CA PRO A 460 -19.37 19.94 4.53
C PRO A 460 -18.39 20.79 5.36
N ASP A 461 -17.92 20.29 6.49
CA ASP A 461 -16.97 20.92 7.41
C ASP A 461 -15.54 20.39 7.26
N PHE A 462 -15.22 19.77 6.14
CA PHE A 462 -13.91 19.19 5.86
C PHE A 462 -12.78 20.21 6.01
N LYS A 463 -11.72 19.80 6.71
CA LYS A 463 -10.49 20.57 6.94
C LYS A 463 -9.30 19.88 6.28
N THR A 464 -8.32 20.66 5.84
CA THR A 464 -7.08 20.12 5.33
C THR A 464 -6.35 19.31 6.42
N PRO A 465 -5.95 18.06 6.14
CA PRO A 465 -5.13 17.30 7.06
C PRO A 465 -3.85 18.03 7.43
N ARG A 466 -3.48 17.98 8.71
CA ARG A 466 -2.29 18.68 9.23
C ARG A 466 -1.53 17.82 10.22
N VAL A 467 -0.25 18.11 10.33
CA VAL A 467 0.66 17.47 11.28
C VAL A 467 1.25 18.55 12.19
N GLN A 468 1.18 18.30 13.48
CA GLN A 468 1.90 19.05 14.52
C GLN A 468 3.15 18.24 14.88
N GLN A 469 4.31 18.83 14.68
CA GLN A 469 5.59 18.15 14.95
C GLN A 469 6.38 18.93 15.98
N ALA A 470 6.86 18.23 17.01
CA ALA A 470 7.81 18.75 17.97
C ALA A 470 9.05 17.86 18.05
N SER A 471 10.21 18.46 18.18
CA SER A 471 11.46 17.73 18.31
C SER A 471 12.37 18.36 19.34
N LEU A 472 13.12 17.51 20.05
CA LEU A 472 14.22 17.90 20.94
C LEU A 472 15.43 17.03 20.64
N SER A 473 16.59 17.64 20.44
CA SER A 473 17.83 16.92 20.17
C SER A 473 18.97 17.46 21.02
N LEU A 474 19.69 16.57 21.67
CA LEU A 474 20.90 16.80 22.44
C LEU A 474 22.06 16.13 21.72
N GLN A 475 23.06 16.88 21.30
CA GLN A 475 24.18 16.38 20.52
C GLN A 475 25.50 16.87 21.11
N ARG A 476 26.44 15.94 21.31
CA ARG A 476 27.76 16.27 21.84
C ARG A 476 28.84 15.40 21.22
N GLU A 477 29.98 15.99 20.97
CA GLU A 477 31.20 15.25 20.65
C GLU A 477 31.78 14.64 21.92
N LEU A 478 31.93 13.31 21.91
CA LEU A 478 32.53 12.50 23.00
C LEU A 478 34.02 12.29 22.74
N ALA A 479 34.68 11.51 23.63
CA ALA A 479 36.06 11.12 23.39
C ALA A 479 36.27 10.31 22.10
N GLY A 480 37.45 10.39 21.51
CA GLY A 480 37.79 9.62 20.30
C GLY A 480 37.10 10.08 19.00
N GLY A 481 36.55 11.30 18.95
CA GLY A 481 35.84 11.83 17.77
C GLY A 481 34.50 11.17 17.51
N VAL A 482 33.89 10.60 18.54
CA VAL A 482 32.55 10.03 18.50
C VAL A 482 31.53 11.13 18.81
N GLU A 483 30.52 11.26 17.96
CA GLU A 483 29.38 12.14 18.16
C GLU A 483 28.23 11.32 18.76
N GLY A 484 27.77 11.72 19.94
CA GLY A 484 26.57 11.16 20.58
C GLY A 484 25.39 12.09 20.40
N THR A 485 24.23 11.54 20.00
CA THR A 485 22.99 12.29 19.85
C THR A 485 21.84 11.52 20.51
N VAL A 486 21.06 12.24 21.32
CA VAL A 486 19.78 11.77 21.84
C VAL A 486 18.70 12.70 21.30
N SER A 487 17.72 12.16 20.61
CA SER A 487 16.63 12.96 20.03
C SER A 487 15.27 12.35 20.34
N TYR A 488 14.32 13.21 20.63
CA TYR A 488 12.93 12.86 20.80
C TYR A 488 12.11 13.55 19.70
N LEU A 489 11.25 12.78 19.06
CA LEU A 489 10.33 13.24 18.03
C LEU A 489 8.89 12.92 18.43
N PHE A 490 8.07 13.95 18.49
CA PHE A 490 6.62 13.87 18.64
C PHE A 490 5.97 14.33 17.34
N VAL A 491 5.05 13.51 16.81
CA VAL A 491 4.27 13.84 15.61
C VAL A 491 2.81 13.54 15.91
N HIS A 492 1.95 14.51 15.71
CA HIS A 492 0.51 14.39 15.88
C HIS A 492 -0.20 14.78 14.59
N GLY A 493 -0.75 13.78 13.89
CA GLY A 493 -1.65 13.96 12.76
C GLY A 493 -3.04 14.33 13.27
N VAL A 494 -3.58 15.41 12.72
CA VAL A 494 -4.88 15.97 13.09
C VAL A 494 -5.68 16.25 11.82
N ASP A 495 -6.98 16.13 11.89
CA ASP A 495 -7.87 16.32 10.74
C ASP A 495 -7.49 15.39 9.54
N MET A 496 -6.95 14.18 9.83
CA MET A 496 -6.62 13.19 8.80
C MET A 496 -7.87 12.68 8.12
N ILE A 497 -7.76 12.37 6.83
CA ILE A 497 -8.90 11.89 6.05
C ILE A 497 -9.28 10.50 6.55
N ARG A 498 -10.57 10.30 6.76
CA ARG A 498 -11.19 9.02 7.08
C ARG A 498 -12.47 8.89 6.29
N ALA A 499 -12.76 7.71 5.74
CA ALA A 499 -14.03 7.44 5.09
C ALA A 499 -15.00 6.76 6.06
N ARG A 500 -16.29 7.12 5.93
CA ARG A 500 -17.38 6.55 6.72
C ARG A 500 -18.65 6.48 5.89
N ASP A 501 -19.30 5.31 5.82
CA ASP A 501 -20.63 5.23 5.24
C ASP A 501 -21.65 5.92 6.17
N VAL A 502 -22.25 6.99 5.69
CA VAL A 502 -23.25 7.78 6.44
C VAL A 502 -24.67 7.43 6.09
N ASN A 503 -24.89 6.47 5.20
CA ASN A 503 -26.20 5.99 4.80
C ASN A 503 -26.54 4.63 5.42
N LEU A 504 -26.01 4.32 6.61
CA LEU A 504 -26.28 3.11 7.36
C LEU A 504 -27.45 3.32 8.33
N PRO A 505 -28.36 2.33 8.48
CA PRO A 505 -29.36 2.34 9.55
C PRO A 505 -28.70 2.17 10.93
N PRO A 506 -29.40 2.45 12.03
CA PRO A 506 -28.91 2.15 13.37
C PRO A 506 -28.56 0.66 13.54
N PRO A 507 -27.41 0.31 14.16
CA PRO A 507 -27.00 -1.08 14.29
C PRO A 507 -27.83 -1.87 15.28
N THR A 508 -27.92 -3.17 15.03
CA THR A 508 -28.40 -4.20 15.96
C THR A 508 -27.25 -5.09 16.41
N TYR A 509 -27.37 -5.74 17.56
CA TYR A 509 -26.28 -6.54 18.12
C TYR A 509 -26.49 -8.02 17.83
N TYR A 510 -25.46 -8.67 17.29
CA TYR A 510 -25.37 -10.11 17.12
C TYR A 510 -24.16 -10.67 17.85
N SER A 511 -24.21 -11.94 18.22
CA SER A 511 -23.14 -12.63 18.92
C SER A 511 -22.96 -14.01 18.33
N TYR A 512 -21.78 -14.30 17.82
CA TYR A 512 -21.42 -15.57 17.21
C TYR A 512 -20.38 -16.28 18.07
N PRO A 513 -20.55 -17.58 18.41
CA PRO A 513 -19.52 -18.32 19.12
C PRO A 513 -18.27 -18.51 18.23
N ILE A 514 -17.09 -18.53 18.85
CA ILE A 514 -15.82 -18.79 18.20
C ILE A 514 -15.34 -20.19 18.60
N TYR A 515 -15.03 -21.01 17.61
CA TYR A 515 -14.46 -22.34 17.75
C TYR A 515 -12.97 -22.37 17.39
N ASP A 516 -12.27 -23.39 17.88
CA ASP A 516 -10.87 -23.64 17.53
C ASP A 516 -10.70 -24.00 16.05
N SER A 517 -9.46 -24.18 15.60
CA SER A 517 -9.14 -24.49 14.21
C SER A 517 -9.62 -25.86 13.73
N THR A 518 -10.08 -26.74 14.66
CA THR A 518 -10.66 -28.03 14.31
C THR A 518 -12.19 -27.97 14.20
N GLY A 519 -12.80 -26.85 14.64
CA GLY A 519 -14.24 -26.70 14.76
C GLY A 519 -14.86 -27.52 15.89
N GLY A 520 -14.06 -28.23 16.69
CA GLY A 520 -14.48 -29.14 17.74
C GLY A 520 -14.59 -28.53 19.14
N THR A 521 -13.82 -27.50 19.43
CA THR A 521 -13.74 -26.92 20.76
C THR A 521 -14.14 -25.45 20.77
N PHE A 522 -15.17 -25.13 21.55
CA PHE A 522 -15.58 -23.75 21.79
C PHE A 522 -14.50 -23.01 22.58
N GLN A 523 -14.06 -21.86 22.07
CA GLN A 523 -12.98 -21.05 22.65
C GLN A 523 -13.39 -20.22 23.89
N ASN A 524 -14.62 -20.41 24.41
CA ASN A 524 -15.19 -19.53 25.44
C ASN A 524 -15.16 -18.04 25.05
N ALA A 525 -15.24 -17.76 23.76
CA ALA A 525 -15.21 -16.43 23.18
C ALA A 525 -16.34 -16.24 22.18
N PHE A 526 -16.82 -15.02 22.09
CA PHE A 526 -17.86 -14.64 21.15
C PHE A 526 -17.40 -13.49 20.27
N TYR A 527 -17.67 -13.59 18.98
CA TYR A 527 -17.61 -12.50 18.05
C TYR A 527 -18.90 -11.69 18.18
N ASN A 528 -18.79 -10.53 18.85
CA ASN A 528 -19.90 -9.60 18.99
C ASN A 528 -19.81 -8.54 17.90
N VAL A 529 -20.84 -8.40 17.11
CA VAL A 529 -20.88 -7.50 15.96
C VAL A 529 -22.10 -6.58 16.05
N GLU A 530 -21.88 -5.31 15.73
CA GLU A 530 -22.94 -4.34 15.47
C GLU A 530 -23.31 -4.44 13.99
N SER A 531 -24.48 -5.04 13.69
CA SER A 531 -24.95 -5.23 12.32
C SER A 531 -25.90 -4.12 11.92
N PHE A 532 -25.67 -3.56 10.75
CA PHE A 532 -26.46 -2.46 10.20
C PHE A 532 -27.69 -2.93 9.42
N ALA A 533 -27.81 -4.21 9.13
CA ALA A 533 -28.94 -4.81 8.44
C ALA A 533 -29.38 -4.02 7.19
N THR A 534 -28.42 -3.65 6.34
CA THR A 534 -28.70 -2.92 5.10
C THR A 534 -29.63 -3.70 4.17
N TRP A 535 -29.67 -5.01 4.36
CA TRP A 535 -30.59 -5.93 3.71
C TRP A 535 -31.49 -6.59 4.74
N GLN A 536 -32.80 -6.44 4.61
CA GLN A 536 -33.75 -7.17 5.46
C GLN A 536 -34.46 -8.22 4.66
N THR A 537 -34.41 -9.47 5.14
CA THR A 537 -35.32 -10.56 4.71
C THR A 537 -36.61 -10.51 5.49
N SER A 538 -37.74 -10.28 4.86
CA SER A 538 -39.03 -10.39 5.51
C SER A 538 -39.80 -11.59 4.99
N TYR A 539 -40.45 -12.32 5.92
CA TYR A 539 -41.43 -13.32 5.57
C TYR A 539 -42.77 -12.61 5.37
N SER A 540 -43.13 -12.32 4.10
CA SER A 540 -44.43 -11.75 3.78
C SER A 540 -45.28 -12.80 3.07
N ILE A 541 -46.52 -12.94 3.53
CA ILE A 541 -47.51 -13.86 2.94
C ILE A 541 -47.87 -13.45 1.49
N SER A 542 -47.60 -12.20 1.12
CA SER A 542 -47.84 -11.67 -0.24
C SER A 542 -46.74 -11.98 -1.24
N CYS A 543 -45.66 -12.62 -0.82
CA CYS A 543 -44.58 -13.03 -1.66
C CYS A 543 -44.79 -14.49 -2.08
N PRO A 544 -44.80 -14.81 -3.41
CA PRO A 544 -45.05 -16.16 -3.88
C PRO A 544 -44.00 -17.19 -3.42
N TYR A 545 -42.83 -16.75 -3.03
CA TYR A 545 -41.75 -17.59 -2.47
C TYR A 545 -41.00 -16.81 -1.40
N PRO A 546 -41.35 -16.86 -0.11
CA PRO A 546 -40.62 -16.22 0.97
C PRO A 546 -39.27 -16.92 1.25
N PRO A 547 -38.26 -16.20 1.74
CA PRO A 547 -38.29 -14.80 2.13
C PRO A 547 -38.11 -13.84 0.95
N CYS A 548 -38.84 -12.73 0.97
CA CYS A 548 -38.62 -11.65 0.02
C CYS A 548 -37.65 -10.62 0.56
N ILE A 549 -36.78 -10.13 -0.26
CA ILE A 549 -35.94 -8.97 0.14
C ILE A 549 -36.83 -7.72 0.04
N ASN A 550 -36.97 -7.03 1.14
CA ASN A 550 -37.47 -5.68 1.13
C ASN A 550 -36.33 -4.75 0.70
N ALA A 551 -36.73 -3.63 0.11
CA ALA A 551 -35.83 -2.59 -0.32
C ALA A 551 -34.76 -2.27 0.74
N LEU A 552 -33.59 -1.84 0.28
CA LEU A 552 -32.50 -1.33 1.09
C LEU A 552 -33.00 -0.54 2.28
N GLN A 553 -32.68 -0.98 3.49
CA GLN A 553 -33.05 -0.26 4.73
C GLN A 553 -32.13 0.92 5.02
N ARG A 554 -31.50 1.44 3.99
CA ARG A 554 -30.68 2.64 4.14
C ARG A 554 -31.56 3.86 4.32
N PRO A 555 -31.16 4.86 5.15
CA PRO A 555 -31.94 6.10 5.37
C PRO A 555 -32.31 6.83 4.08
N ILE A 556 -31.41 6.83 3.08
CA ILE A 556 -31.67 7.33 1.73
C ILE A 556 -31.76 6.11 0.82
N SER A 557 -32.94 5.58 0.65
CA SER A 557 -33.22 4.33 -0.07
C SER A 557 -32.90 4.37 -1.58
N GLN A 558 -32.69 5.56 -2.16
CA GLN A 558 -32.32 5.75 -3.56
C GLN A 558 -30.81 5.60 -3.79
N LEU A 559 -30.01 5.52 -2.72
CA LEU A 559 -28.57 5.38 -2.77
C LEU A 559 -28.14 4.14 -1.98
N GLY A 560 -27.05 3.52 -2.42
CA GLY A 560 -26.31 2.52 -1.68
C GLY A 560 -25.47 3.16 -0.57
N ALA A 561 -24.18 2.80 -0.49
CA ALA A 561 -23.26 3.45 0.43
C ALA A 561 -23.10 4.94 0.08
N ILE A 562 -22.98 5.77 1.13
CA ILE A 562 -22.53 7.16 1.00
C ILE A 562 -21.22 7.28 1.77
N ASP A 563 -20.12 7.10 1.06
CA ASP A 563 -18.79 7.11 1.62
C ASP A 563 -18.30 8.55 1.78
N GLN A 564 -18.50 9.06 2.99
CA GLN A 564 -18.14 10.44 3.31
C GLN A 564 -16.69 10.53 3.80
N PHE A 565 -15.87 11.29 3.07
CA PHE A 565 -14.54 11.69 3.51
C PHE A 565 -14.63 12.80 4.54
N GLU A 566 -14.22 12.51 5.76
CA GLU A 566 -14.31 13.41 6.91
C GLU A 566 -12.93 13.68 7.54
N SER A 567 -12.76 14.83 8.19
CA SER A 567 -11.54 15.24 8.89
C SER A 567 -11.52 14.74 10.32
N ALA A 568 -11.70 13.43 10.52
CA ALA A 568 -11.84 12.81 11.83
C ALA A 568 -10.73 11.80 12.17
N GLY A 569 -9.83 11.55 11.24
CA GLY A 569 -8.64 10.74 11.47
C GLY A 569 -7.63 11.47 12.35
N SER A 570 -6.93 10.73 13.20
CA SER A 570 -5.81 11.23 14.00
C SER A 570 -4.74 10.18 14.19
N SER A 571 -3.49 10.61 14.27
CA SER A 571 -2.34 9.75 14.56
C SER A 571 -1.42 10.39 15.57
N VAL A 572 -0.76 9.59 16.41
CA VAL A 572 0.25 10.06 17.36
C VAL A 572 1.47 9.16 17.27
N TYR A 573 2.61 9.76 17.02
CA TYR A 573 3.91 9.08 17.06
C TYR A 573 4.80 9.71 18.11
N ASN A 574 5.43 8.87 18.91
CA ASN A 574 6.48 9.23 19.86
C ASN A 574 7.71 8.36 19.58
N GLY A 575 8.85 8.98 19.36
CA GLY A 575 10.09 8.28 19.09
C GLY A 575 11.27 8.86 19.84
N LEU A 576 11.99 8.03 20.60
CA LEU A 576 13.27 8.37 21.19
C LEU A 576 14.38 7.65 20.43
N THR A 577 15.29 8.42 19.84
CA THR A 577 16.43 7.88 19.12
C THR A 577 17.73 8.22 19.84
N VAL A 578 18.55 7.21 20.06
CA VAL A 578 19.94 7.36 20.54
C VAL A 578 20.86 6.96 19.41
N SER A 579 21.79 7.83 19.03
CA SER A 579 22.75 7.53 17.99
C SER A 579 24.18 7.86 18.41
N LEU A 580 25.10 7.03 17.94
CA LEU A 580 26.56 7.22 18.09
C LEU A 580 27.17 7.17 16.70
N ARG A 581 27.93 8.18 16.35
CA ARG A 581 28.60 8.27 15.04
C ARG A 581 30.08 8.62 15.19
N LYS A 582 30.92 7.83 14.59
CA LYS A 582 32.34 8.16 14.43
C LYS A 582 32.60 8.42 12.96
N ARG A 583 33.17 9.60 12.64
CA ARG A 583 33.64 9.89 11.29
C ARG A 583 34.90 9.05 11.01
N MET A 584 35.14 8.75 9.73
CA MET A 584 36.31 7.99 9.32
C MET A 584 37.59 8.64 9.90
N SER A 585 38.20 7.94 10.82
CA SER A 585 39.49 8.35 11.42
C SER A 585 40.18 7.12 11.98
N GLY A 586 41.48 7.00 11.73
CA GLY A 586 42.29 5.84 12.09
C GLY A 586 41.79 4.54 11.44
N GLY A 587 41.27 4.62 10.22
CA GLY A 587 40.75 3.48 9.47
C GLY A 587 39.33 3.03 9.88
N MET A 588 38.73 3.65 10.88
CA MET A 588 37.44 3.21 11.43
C MET A 588 36.34 4.26 11.27
N TYR A 589 35.19 3.84 10.76
CA TYR A 589 33.91 4.56 10.75
C TYR A 589 32.84 3.68 11.38
N PHE A 590 31.95 4.24 12.16
CA PHE A 590 30.72 3.60 12.54
C PHE A 590 29.56 4.58 12.74
N ASN A 591 28.35 4.09 12.54
CA ASN A 591 27.09 4.77 12.87
C ASN A 591 26.13 3.75 13.49
N LEU A 592 25.70 4.01 14.71
CA LEU A 592 24.72 3.23 15.43
C LEU A 592 23.52 4.13 15.69
N ALA A 593 22.34 3.66 15.40
CA ALA A 593 21.09 4.33 15.73
C ALA A 593 20.08 3.31 16.30
N TYR A 594 19.63 3.57 17.50
CA TYR A 594 18.54 2.82 18.14
C TYR A 594 17.37 3.75 18.35
N THR A 595 16.19 3.34 17.87
CA THR A 595 14.94 4.06 18.05
C THR A 595 13.95 3.19 18.83
N TRP A 596 13.44 3.74 19.91
CA TRP A 596 12.30 3.23 20.63
C TRP A 596 11.11 4.13 20.34
N ALA A 597 10.06 3.57 19.71
CA ALA A 597 8.95 4.36 19.19
C ALA A 597 7.59 3.72 19.43
N HIS A 598 6.55 4.53 19.33
CA HIS A 598 5.17 4.08 19.32
C HIS A 598 4.30 4.96 18.45
N ALA A 599 3.59 4.33 17.53
CA ALA A 599 2.61 4.95 16.66
C ALA A 599 1.21 4.40 16.94
N LEU A 600 0.27 5.31 17.18
CA LEU A 600 -1.16 5.03 17.32
C LEU A 600 -1.93 5.86 16.31
N ASP A 601 -2.94 5.27 15.68
CA ASP A 601 -3.88 6.01 14.84
C ASP A 601 -5.33 5.50 15.03
N ASN A 602 -6.30 6.17 14.42
CA ASN A 602 -7.71 5.78 14.40
C ASN A 602 -8.27 5.77 12.98
N GLY A 603 -7.42 5.61 11.97
CA GLY A 603 -7.81 5.57 10.57
C GLY A 603 -6.90 4.64 9.80
N GLN A 604 -7.47 3.96 8.82
CA GLN A 604 -6.77 3.35 7.69
C GLN A 604 -6.65 4.40 6.59
N ASP A 605 -5.97 4.06 5.50
CA ASP A 605 -6.08 4.85 4.28
C ASP A 605 -7.54 4.91 3.87
N ALA A 606 -8.07 6.13 3.71
CA ALA A 606 -9.48 6.32 3.39
C ALA A 606 -9.79 6.02 1.91
N LEU A 607 -8.78 5.76 1.12
CA LEU A 607 -8.89 5.41 -0.30
C LEU A 607 -7.77 4.44 -0.67
N VAL A 608 -8.11 3.27 -1.18
CA VAL A 608 -7.17 2.25 -1.66
C VAL A 608 -7.58 1.85 -3.06
N ALA A 609 -6.62 1.79 -3.98
CA ALA A 609 -6.85 1.47 -5.40
C ALA A 609 -8.01 2.26 -6.05
N GLY A 610 -8.23 3.51 -5.61
CA GLY A 610 -9.29 4.37 -6.12
C GLY A 610 -10.66 4.19 -5.44
N GLN A 611 -10.78 3.24 -4.51
CA GLN A 611 -12.02 2.97 -3.79
C GLN A 611 -11.99 3.49 -2.34
N PRO A 612 -13.10 4.05 -1.81
CA PRO A 612 -13.22 4.40 -0.41
C PRO A 612 -13.06 3.18 0.50
N VAL A 613 -12.29 3.33 1.58
CA VAL A 613 -12.15 2.33 2.64
C VAL A 613 -12.78 2.88 3.90
N THR A 614 -13.97 2.41 4.21
CA THR A 614 -14.74 2.89 5.35
C THR A 614 -14.33 2.23 6.66
N VAL A 615 -14.68 2.87 7.77
CA VAL A 615 -14.52 2.30 9.11
C VAL A 615 -15.48 1.14 9.30
N GLN A 616 -15.10 0.14 10.10
CA GLN A 616 -15.94 -1.02 10.38
C GLN A 616 -17.27 -0.64 11.05
N ASN A 617 -17.28 0.39 11.88
CA ASN A 617 -18.49 0.86 12.54
C ASN A 617 -18.60 2.38 12.41
N SER A 618 -19.54 2.81 11.57
CA SER A 618 -19.81 4.22 11.31
C SER A 618 -20.39 4.98 12.51
N TYR A 619 -20.99 4.29 13.47
CA TYR A 619 -21.58 4.88 14.69
C TYR A 619 -20.62 4.91 15.88
N ALA A 620 -19.65 3.96 15.93
CA ALA A 620 -18.74 3.80 17.06
C ALA A 620 -17.26 3.89 16.63
N THR A 621 -16.89 4.96 15.95
CA THR A 621 -15.55 5.15 15.36
C THR A 621 -14.39 5.20 16.35
N LYS A 622 -14.66 5.23 17.68
CA LYS A 622 -13.62 5.12 18.72
C LYS A 622 -12.93 3.76 18.74
N SER A 623 -13.61 2.71 18.27
CA SER A 623 -13.06 1.35 18.14
C SER A 623 -11.93 1.25 17.12
N GLU A 624 -11.83 2.22 16.21
CA GLU A 624 -10.76 2.30 15.22
C GLU A 624 -9.40 2.64 15.81
N ARG A 625 -9.34 3.14 17.06
CA ARG A 625 -8.06 3.51 17.67
C ARG A 625 -7.25 2.28 18.07
N GLY A 626 -6.07 2.13 17.47
CA GLY A 626 -5.14 1.04 17.72
C GLY A 626 -3.70 1.40 17.33
N PRO A 627 -2.77 0.45 17.47
CA PRO A 627 -1.43 0.60 16.91
C PRO A 627 -1.51 0.85 15.40
N SER A 628 -0.68 1.77 14.90
CA SER A 628 -0.56 1.98 13.45
C SER A 628 0.04 0.75 12.78
N VAL A 629 -0.36 0.43 11.55
CA VAL A 629 0.29 -0.65 10.76
C VAL A 629 1.79 -0.41 10.56
N THR A 630 2.23 0.85 10.67
CA THR A 630 3.64 1.24 10.58
C THR A 630 4.35 1.24 11.93
N ASP A 631 3.66 0.93 13.04
CA ASP A 631 4.30 0.89 14.37
C ASP A 631 5.40 -0.15 14.42
N GLN A 632 6.58 0.28 14.85
CA GLN A 632 7.72 -0.58 15.10
C GLN A 632 8.39 -0.12 16.39
N ARG A 633 8.17 -0.89 17.45
CA ARG A 633 8.59 -0.51 18.81
C ARG A 633 10.09 -0.32 18.98
N ASN A 634 10.86 -1.19 18.36
CA ASN A 634 12.31 -1.18 18.47
C ASN A 634 12.91 -1.27 17.09
N ARG A 635 13.81 -0.37 16.77
CA ARG A 635 14.61 -0.40 15.55
C ARG A 635 16.06 -0.10 15.86
N LEU A 636 16.95 -1.01 15.49
CA LEU A 636 18.39 -0.84 15.61
C LEU A 636 19.02 -0.92 14.21
N THR A 637 19.87 0.04 13.92
CA THR A 637 20.70 0.00 12.71
C THR A 637 22.14 0.30 13.12
N ILE A 638 23.06 -0.56 12.73
CA ILE A 638 24.50 -0.37 12.91
C ILE A 638 25.14 -0.49 11.54
N SER A 639 25.95 0.51 11.18
CA SER A 639 26.83 0.41 10.01
C SER A 639 28.27 0.71 10.45
N ALA A 640 29.19 -0.09 9.97
CA ALA A 640 30.60 0.07 10.28
C ALA A 640 31.47 -0.16 9.04
N ILE A 641 32.56 0.57 8.98
CA ILE A 641 33.62 0.37 7.97
C ILE A 641 34.94 0.35 8.72
N GLU A 642 35.74 -0.66 8.45
CA GLU A 642 37.07 -0.80 8.98
C GLU A 642 38.06 -0.98 7.81
N GLU A 643 39.06 -0.15 7.78
CA GLU A 643 40.21 -0.21 6.83
C GLU A 643 41.49 -0.43 7.65
N PRO A 644 41.79 -1.67 8.05
CA PRO A 644 42.92 -1.97 8.92
C PRO A 644 44.22 -1.75 8.20
N HIS A 645 45.14 -1.08 8.88
CA HIS A 645 46.52 -0.88 8.45
C HIS A 645 47.48 -1.38 9.55
N PRO A 646 47.47 -2.70 9.81
CA PRO A 646 48.20 -3.23 10.98
C PRO A 646 49.71 -3.19 10.82
N PHE A 647 50.23 -3.02 9.57
CA PHE A 647 51.67 -3.09 9.28
C PHE A 647 52.20 -1.75 8.74
N THR A 648 53.36 -1.37 9.26
CA THR A 648 54.04 -0.14 8.86
C THR A 648 54.85 -0.32 7.57
N GLU A 649 55.30 0.76 6.97
CA GLU A 649 56.11 0.76 5.71
C GLU A 649 57.36 -0.09 5.77
N GLY A 650 57.93 -0.33 6.97
CA GLY A 650 59.10 -1.19 7.16
C GLY A 650 58.83 -2.69 6.99
N GLN A 651 57.56 -3.10 7.01
CA GLN A 651 57.10 -4.49 6.90
C GLN A 651 56.40 -4.74 5.57
N LYS A 652 57.08 -4.42 4.46
CA LYS A 652 56.45 -4.39 3.11
C LYS A 652 55.69 -5.64 2.71
N ALA A 653 56.22 -6.84 2.96
CA ALA A 653 55.54 -8.08 2.57
C ALA A 653 54.23 -8.33 3.33
N LEU A 654 54.24 -8.09 4.65
CA LEU A 654 53.06 -8.22 5.52
C LEU A 654 52.08 -7.09 5.22
N GLY A 655 52.56 -5.89 5.02
CA GLY A 655 51.73 -4.76 4.60
C GLY A 655 51.03 -5.00 3.25
N THR A 656 51.73 -5.58 2.27
CA THR A 656 51.12 -5.94 0.99
C THR A 656 50.04 -7.01 1.15
N LEU A 657 50.15 -7.92 2.11
CA LEU A 657 49.21 -9.00 2.31
C LEU A 657 48.00 -8.57 3.18
N PHE A 658 48.21 -7.78 4.23
CA PHE A 658 47.21 -7.50 5.26
C PHE A 658 46.69 -6.06 5.30
N ASN A 659 47.38 -5.10 4.69
CA ASN A 659 46.87 -3.74 4.48
C ASN A 659 45.94 -3.69 3.25
N HIS A 660 45.19 -2.60 3.09
CA HIS A 660 44.29 -2.35 1.95
C HIS A 660 43.04 -3.24 1.90
N TRP A 661 42.74 -3.91 3.01
CA TRP A 661 41.44 -4.52 3.18
C TRP A 661 40.41 -3.50 3.64
N LYS A 662 39.20 -3.65 3.18
CA LYS A 662 38.03 -2.87 3.62
C LYS A 662 36.94 -3.83 4.04
N ILE A 663 36.58 -3.77 5.30
CA ILE A 663 35.49 -4.56 5.88
C ILE A 663 34.33 -3.60 6.15
N SER A 664 33.19 -3.85 5.59
CA SER A 664 31.99 -3.04 5.80
C SER A 664 30.83 -3.93 6.22
N GLY A 665 30.11 -3.53 7.26
CA GLY A 665 28.96 -4.30 7.75
C GLY A 665 27.80 -3.41 8.05
N ILE A 666 26.59 -3.94 7.82
CA ILE A 666 25.32 -3.33 8.20
C ILE A 666 24.53 -4.38 9.00
N MET A 667 24.11 -4.01 10.21
CA MET A 667 23.16 -4.77 11.00
C MET A 667 21.86 -3.99 11.07
N THR A 668 20.76 -4.66 10.80
CA THR A 668 19.41 -4.11 10.96
C THR A 668 18.60 -5.05 11.84
N TYR A 669 17.94 -4.49 12.83
CA TYR A 669 16.95 -5.18 13.66
C TYR A 669 15.69 -4.33 13.74
N GLY A 670 14.52 -4.95 13.65
CA GLY A 670 13.23 -4.33 13.85
C GLY A 670 12.26 -5.28 14.54
N SER A 671 11.59 -4.81 15.60
CA SER A 671 10.49 -5.59 16.19
C SER A 671 9.35 -5.78 15.18
N GLY A 672 8.56 -6.82 15.38
CA GLY A 672 7.40 -7.12 14.55
C GLY A 672 6.41 -5.94 14.46
N ARG A 673 5.73 -5.86 13.34
CA ARG A 673 4.69 -4.85 13.08
C ARG A 673 3.32 -5.37 13.48
N PRO A 674 2.38 -4.46 13.80
CA PRO A 674 1.00 -4.84 14.12
C PRO A 674 0.25 -5.43 12.92
N ALA A 675 -0.70 -6.32 13.23
CA ALA A 675 -1.57 -6.96 12.27
C ALA A 675 -2.99 -7.10 12.82
N ASN A 676 -3.99 -7.19 11.93
CA ASN A 676 -5.38 -7.48 12.26
C ASN A 676 -5.68 -8.97 12.12
N ALA A 677 -6.66 -9.47 12.90
CA ALA A 677 -7.42 -10.65 12.53
C ALA A 677 -8.70 -10.19 11.82
N THR A 678 -8.96 -10.74 10.65
CA THR A 678 -10.14 -10.46 9.84
C THR A 678 -11.19 -11.56 9.99
N VAL A 679 -12.39 -11.33 9.51
CA VAL A 679 -13.48 -12.30 9.46
C VAL A 679 -13.98 -12.42 8.03
N SER A 680 -14.49 -13.60 7.66
CA SER A 680 -15.06 -13.81 6.33
C SER A 680 -16.48 -13.27 6.22
N GLY A 681 -16.84 -12.86 5.02
CA GLY A 681 -18.17 -12.31 4.71
C GLY A 681 -18.36 -10.88 5.21
N ASP A 682 -19.60 -10.46 5.30
CA ASP A 682 -20.05 -9.17 5.80
C ASP A 682 -20.92 -9.39 7.06
N PRO A 683 -20.31 -9.64 8.23
CA PRO A 683 -21.08 -9.92 9.45
C PRO A 683 -21.77 -8.68 10.01
N ASN A 684 -21.25 -7.49 9.75
CA ASN A 684 -21.85 -6.24 10.17
C ASN A 684 -22.93 -5.75 9.18
N GLN A 685 -23.06 -6.38 8.01
CA GLN A 685 -24.06 -6.10 6.98
C GLN A 685 -24.09 -4.63 6.56
N ASP A 686 -22.90 -4.02 6.46
CA ASP A 686 -22.78 -2.66 5.95
C ASP A 686 -22.62 -2.62 4.41
N GLY A 687 -22.36 -3.76 3.80
CA GLY A 687 -22.13 -3.95 2.36
C GLY A 687 -20.65 -3.92 1.98
N ASN A 688 -19.73 -3.88 2.96
CA ASN A 688 -18.30 -3.84 2.74
C ASN A 688 -17.60 -5.00 3.44
N THR A 689 -17.20 -6.02 2.70
CA THR A 689 -16.53 -7.21 3.23
C THR A 689 -15.06 -6.99 3.59
N SER A 690 -14.47 -5.85 3.22
CA SER A 690 -13.04 -5.58 3.38
C SER A 690 -12.68 -4.93 4.71
N ASN A 691 -13.64 -4.37 5.44
CA ASN A 691 -13.42 -3.65 6.70
C ASN A 691 -13.65 -4.50 7.95
N ASP A 692 -14.11 -5.74 7.80
CA ASP A 692 -14.52 -6.60 8.90
C ASP A 692 -13.34 -7.21 9.65
N ARG A 693 -13.26 -6.87 10.93
CA ARG A 693 -12.25 -7.39 11.86
C ARG A 693 -12.92 -8.16 13.00
N LEU A 694 -12.18 -9.09 13.57
CA LEU A 694 -12.66 -9.84 14.74
C LEU A 694 -12.91 -8.87 15.91
N SER A 695 -14.14 -8.82 16.40
CA SER A 695 -14.51 -7.98 17.55
C SER A 695 -13.89 -8.51 18.85
N GLY A 696 -13.79 -7.63 19.86
CA GLY A 696 -13.11 -7.96 21.12
C GLY A 696 -11.59 -7.73 21.07
N TYR A 697 -11.01 -7.59 19.89
CA TYR A 697 -9.63 -7.17 19.68
C TYR A 697 -9.58 -5.72 19.16
N ARG A 698 -8.62 -4.96 19.65
CA ARG A 698 -8.35 -3.63 19.09
C ARG A 698 -7.83 -3.78 17.67
N ARG A 699 -8.00 -2.75 16.86
CA ARG A 699 -7.37 -2.69 15.54
C ARG A 699 -5.86 -2.89 15.68
N ASN A 700 -5.29 -3.77 14.84
CA ASN A 700 -3.88 -4.12 14.85
C ASN A 700 -3.37 -4.67 16.21
N ALA A 701 -4.17 -5.52 16.87
CA ALA A 701 -3.85 -6.06 18.20
C ALA A 701 -2.77 -7.16 18.17
N PHE A 702 -2.55 -7.78 17.04
CA PHE A 702 -1.55 -8.84 16.86
C PHE A 702 -0.22 -8.24 16.44
N THR A 703 0.88 -8.91 16.81
CA THR A 703 2.23 -8.45 16.45
C THR A 703 2.92 -9.55 15.64
N GLY A 704 3.32 -9.21 14.44
CA GLY A 704 4.06 -10.11 13.55
C GLY A 704 5.48 -10.43 14.06
N PRO A 705 6.22 -11.28 13.34
CA PRO A 705 7.59 -11.65 13.71
C PRO A 705 8.55 -10.45 13.57
N ASP A 706 9.66 -10.53 14.28
CA ASP A 706 10.74 -9.56 14.22
C ASP A 706 11.69 -9.87 13.05
N TYR A 707 12.34 -8.83 12.57
CA TYR A 707 13.33 -8.87 11.49
C TYR A 707 14.73 -8.61 12.03
N ALA A 708 15.73 -9.42 11.61
CA ALA A 708 17.13 -9.12 11.84
C ALA A 708 18.00 -9.62 10.68
N SER A 709 18.88 -8.77 10.19
CA SER A 709 19.87 -9.10 9.16
C SER A 709 21.22 -8.50 9.50
N ILE A 710 22.27 -9.22 9.16
CA ILE A 710 23.64 -8.70 9.13
C ILE A 710 24.15 -8.94 7.70
N ASP A 711 24.53 -7.84 7.07
CA ASP A 711 25.14 -7.84 5.75
C ASP A 711 26.61 -7.46 5.89
N LEU A 712 27.48 -8.20 5.23
CA LEU A 712 28.93 -8.03 5.33
C LEU A 712 29.55 -7.95 3.94
N LYS A 713 30.38 -6.96 3.75
CA LYS A 713 31.26 -6.81 2.57
C LYS A 713 32.71 -6.85 2.99
N VAL A 714 33.48 -7.71 2.36
CA VAL A 714 34.93 -7.76 2.49
C VAL A 714 35.54 -7.46 1.13
N GLY A 715 36.28 -6.39 1.02
CA GLY A 715 36.92 -5.94 -0.20
C GLY A 715 38.41 -5.71 -0.02
N ARG A 716 39.14 -5.80 -1.09
CA ARG A 716 40.55 -5.48 -1.12
C ARG A 716 40.90 -4.66 -2.35
N MET A 717 41.62 -3.56 -2.12
CA MET A 717 42.16 -2.72 -3.18
C MET A 717 43.60 -3.11 -3.48
N MET A 718 43.88 -3.32 -4.75
CA MET A 718 45.21 -3.64 -5.28
C MET A 718 45.62 -2.58 -6.29
N ASN A 719 46.79 -1.98 -6.08
CA ASN A 719 47.33 -1.01 -6.99
C ASN A 719 48.16 -1.76 -8.06
N LEU A 720 47.68 -1.74 -9.30
CA LEU A 720 48.36 -2.39 -10.45
C LEU A 720 49.28 -1.43 -11.20
N GLY A 721 49.60 -0.28 -10.61
CA GLY A 721 50.42 0.81 -11.13
C GLY A 721 49.97 2.16 -10.58
N GLU A 722 50.50 3.25 -11.15
CA GLU A 722 50.16 4.59 -10.66
C GLU A 722 48.73 5.03 -11.00
N ARG A 723 48.09 4.47 -12.03
CA ARG A 723 46.79 4.88 -12.54
C ARG A 723 45.74 3.78 -12.48
N LEU A 724 46.15 2.54 -12.25
CA LEU A 724 45.27 1.39 -12.35
C LEU A 724 45.06 0.78 -10.96
N HIS A 725 43.81 0.78 -10.48
CA HIS A 725 43.42 0.25 -9.19
C HIS A 725 42.34 -0.81 -9.38
N LEU A 726 42.59 -2.02 -8.89
CA LEU A 726 41.66 -3.14 -8.91
C LEU A 726 41.11 -3.37 -7.53
N GLU A 727 39.79 -3.27 -7.38
CA GLU A 727 39.06 -3.66 -6.17
C GLU A 727 38.36 -5.00 -6.41
N LEU A 728 38.63 -5.98 -5.55
CA LEU A 728 37.92 -7.25 -5.49
C LEU A 728 37.10 -7.28 -4.19
N SER A 729 35.83 -7.62 -4.26
CA SER A 729 35.03 -7.76 -3.06
C SER A 729 34.05 -8.93 -3.11
N GLY A 730 33.77 -9.48 -1.92
CA GLY A 730 32.68 -10.42 -1.67
C GLY A 730 31.69 -9.80 -0.68
N ASP A 731 30.43 -9.84 -1.06
CA ASP A 731 29.32 -9.32 -0.26
C ASP A 731 28.44 -10.52 0.16
N SER A 732 28.01 -10.54 1.41
CA SER A 732 27.04 -11.51 1.92
C SER A 732 25.88 -10.75 2.55
N PHE A 733 24.70 -10.89 1.97
CA PHE A 733 23.45 -10.39 2.55
C PHE A 733 22.83 -11.47 3.41
N ASN A 734 22.25 -11.10 4.55
CA ASN A 734 21.76 -12.03 5.55
C ASN A 734 22.82 -13.10 5.89
N LEU A 735 23.98 -12.65 6.35
CA LEU A 735 25.18 -13.46 6.59
C LEU A 735 24.92 -14.76 7.36
N PHE A 736 24.05 -14.69 8.37
CA PHE A 736 23.72 -15.84 9.23
C PHE A 736 22.57 -16.70 8.68
N ASN A 737 22.04 -16.35 7.49
CA ASN A 737 20.93 -17.06 6.89
C ASN A 737 19.72 -17.19 7.83
N ARG A 738 19.44 -16.13 8.58
CA ARG A 738 18.28 -16.12 9.48
C ARG A 738 17.01 -16.18 8.65
N ASN A 739 16.09 -17.06 9.02
CA ASN A 739 14.75 -17.05 8.47
C ASN A 739 13.98 -15.85 9.02
N ASN A 740 13.91 -14.78 8.24
CA ASN A 740 13.15 -13.57 8.57
C ASN A 740 11.73 -13.72 8.04
N GLU A 741 10.90 -14.31 8.85
CA GLU A 741 9.49 -14.54 8.55
C GLU A 741 8.69 -13.26 8.51
N ARG A 742 7.62 -13.23 7.73
CA ARG A 742 6.63 -12.15 7.70
C ARG A 742 5.23 -12.72 7.62
N LEU A 743 4.28 -12.05 8.27
CA LEU A 743 2.86 -12.28 8.02
C LEU A 743 2.54 -11.79 6.61
N VAL A 744 1.58 -12.44 5.95
CA VAL A 744 1.16 -12.03 4.60
C VAL A 744 0.72 -10.58 4.63
N VAL A 745 1.29 -9.82 3.71
CA VAL A 745 0.78 -8.48 3.36
C VAL A 745 -0.26 -8.71 2.29
N THR A 746 -1.50 -8.28 2.53
CA THR A 746 -2.55 -8.34 1.51
C THR A 746 -2.17 -7.49 0.29
N ASP A 747 -2.78 -7.75 -0.87
CA ASP A 747 -2.47 -7.13 -2.18
C ASP A 747 -2.40 -5.59 -2.15
N ASN A 748 -3.05 -4.97 -1.19
CA ASN A 748 -2.99 -3.52 -0.95
C ASN A 748 -1.69 -3.05 -0.28
N GLY A 749 -0.72 -3.94 -0.03
CA GLY A 749 0.60 -3.59 0.50
C GLY A 749 0.65 -3.03 1.92
N PHE A 750 -0.52 -2.74 2.53
CA PHE A 750 -0.62 -2.00 3.79
C PHE A 750 -1.30 -2.76 4.93
N GLN A 751 -1.96 -3.87 4.65
CA GLN A 751 -2.61 -4.67 5.68
C GLN A 751 -1.92 -6.03 5.84
N SER A 752 -1.19 -6.20 6.94
CA SER A 752 -0.82 -7.53 7.39
C SER A 752 -2.01 -8.17 8.11
N THR A 753 -2.40 -9.37 7.69
CA THR A 753 -3.41 -10.14 8.42
C THR A 753 -2.76 -11.17 9.33
N ALA A 754 -3.26 -11.25 10.57
CA ALA A 754 -2.89 -12.32 11.50
C ALA A 754 -3.60 -13.65 11.16
N GLY A 755 -4.59 -13.61 10.30
CA GLY A 755 -5.42 -14.70 9.84
C GLY A 755 -6.89 -14.30 9.73
N GLN A 756 -7.63 -14.98 8.88
CA GLN A 756 -9.06 -14.73 8.66
C GLN A 756 -9.90 -15.81 9.35
N PHE A 757 -10.80 -15.41 10.23
CA PHE A 757 -11.77 -16.29 10.87
C PHE A 757 -12.91 -16.58 9.90
N ILE A 758 -13.18 -17.86 9.65
CA ILE A 758 -14.18 -18.30 8.68
C ILE A 758 -15.54 -18.50 9.36
N LYS A 759 -16.59 -17.97 8.77
CA LYS A 759 -17.97 -18.16 9.23
C LYS A 759 -18.53 -19.47 8.69
N TYR A 760 -19.02 -20.30 9.59
CA TYR A 760 -19.74 -21.53 9.26
C TYR A 760 -21.21 -21.40 9.65
N ALA A 761 -22.09 -21.82 8.76
CA ALA A 761 -23.48 -22.02 9.11
C ALA A 761 -23.71 -23.52 9.36
N GLN A 762 -24.33 -23.86 10.45
CA GLN A 762 -24.61 -25.24 10.82
C GLN A 762 -26.10 -25.57 10.69
N TYR A 763 -26.42 -26.45 9.74
CA TYR A 763 -27.68 -27.13 9.69
C TYR A 763 -27.48 -28.57 10.14
N VAL A 764 -28.14 -29.02 11.19
CA VAL A 764 -28.17 -30.41 11.58
C VAL A 764 -29.62 -30.90 11.47
N GLY A 765 -29.91 -31.66 10.44
CA GLY A 765 -31.26 -32.04 10.07
C GLY A 765 -32.10 -30.82 9.62
N ASN A 766 -33.36 -30.73 10.02
CA ASN A 766 -34.22 -29.57 9.73
C ASN A 766 -34.05 -28.43 10.73
N THR A 767 -33.06 -28.47 11.59
CA THR A 767 -32.83 -27.46 12.65
C THR A 767 -31.68 -26.57 12.30
N TYR A 768 -31.95 -25.27 12.22
CA TYR A 768 -30.95 -24.24 12.08
C TYR A 768 -30.22 -24.07 13.42
N TYR A 769 -28.89 -24.24 13.41
CA TYR A 769 -28.01 -23.84 14.51
C TYR A 769 -27.44 -22.47 14.24
N PRO A 770 -27.13 -21.66 15.26
CA PRO A 770 -26.53 -20.36 15.08
C PRO A 770 -25.21 -20.49 14.32
N SER A 771 -24.96 -19.60 13.38
CA SER A 771 -23.66 -19.49 12.72
C SER A 771 -22.55 -19.27 13.75
N TYR A 772 -21.37 -19.80 13.48
CA TYR A 772 -20.20 -19.63 14.33
C TYR A 772 -18.99 -19.24 13.50
N TYR A 773 -17.98 -18.70 14.14
CA TYR A 773 -16.69 -18.43 13.53
C TYR A 773 -15.65 -19.45 13.98
N GLN A 774 -14.85 -19.93 13.07
CA GLN A 774 -13.76 -20.86 13.35
C GLN A 774 -12.43 -20.13 13.20
N GLN A 775 -11.53 -20.35 14.17
CA GLN A 775 -10.18 -19.84 14.11
C GLN A 775 -9.41 -20.48 12.94
N PRO A 776 -8.73 -19.69 12.10
CA PRO A 776 -7.94 -20.26 11.02
C PRO A 776 -6.73 -21.03 11.58
N THR A 777 -6.36 -22.11 10.91
CA THR A 777 -5.12 -22.85 11.21
C THR A 777 -3.88 -22.02 10.96
N SER A 778 -3.98 -20.99 10.13
CA SER A 778 -2.93 -20.03 9.77
C SER A 778 -2.80 -18.85 10.74
N LEU A 779 -3.62 -18.79 11.83
CA LEU A 779 -3.57 -17.66 12.76
C LEU A 779 -2.13 -17.46 13.28
N MET A 780 -1.60 -16.25 13.06
CA MET A 780 -0.24 -15.84 13.42
C MET A 780 0.90 -16.67 12.81
N LYS A 781 0.59 -17.53 11.84
CA LYS A 781 1.63 -18.28 11.13
C LYS A 781 2.14 -17.46 9.96
N PRO A 782 3.45 -17.23 9.89
CA PRO A 782 4.06 -16.58 8.73
C PRO A 782 3.87 -17.43 7.48
N THR A 783 3.49 -16.80 6.39
CA THR A 783 3.29 -17.47 5.09
C THR A 783 4.40 -17.15 4.10
N SER A 784 5.22 -16.14 4.42
CA SER A 784 6.36 -15.77 3.58
C SER A 784 7.56 -15.36 4.45
N SER A 785 8.73 -15.25 3.83
CA SER A 785 9.95 -14.78 4.46
C SER A 785 10.69 -13.82 3.53
N PHE A 786 11.51 -12.95 4.13
CA PHE A 786 12.48 -12.18 3.37
C PHE A 786 13.55 -13.10 2.77
N ALA A 787 14.29 -12.57 1.79
CA ALA A 787 15.30 -13.33 1.07
C ALA A 787 16.28 -14.06 2.01
N PRO A 788 16.63 -15.33 1.71
CA PRO A 788 17.66 -16.05 2.42
C PRO A 788 19.03 -15.40 2.15
N ARG A 789 20.09 -15.99 2.71
CA ARG A 789 21.45 -15.52 2.46
C ARG A 789 21.76 -15.48 0.96
N GLN A 790 22.22 -14.33 0.51
CA GLN A 790 22.72 -14.12 -0.86
C GLN A 790 24.19 -13.75 -0.80
N MET A 791 24.96 -14.19 -1.78
CA MET A 791 26.37 -13.86 -1.92
C MET A 791 26.63 -13.25 -3.30
N GLN A 792 27.39 -12.17 -3.30
CA GLN A 792 27.80 -11.48 -4.53
C GLN A 792 29.32 -11.31 -4.53
N PHE A 793 29.92 -11.50 -5.69
CA PHE A 793 31.34 -11.19 -5.91
C PHE A 793 31.41 -10.06 -6.93
N SER A 794 32.23 -9.07 -6.65
CA SER A 794 32.41 -7.93 -7.55
C SER A 794 33.89 -7.63 -7.81
N MET A 795 34.13 -7.15 -9.02
CA MET A 795 35.44 -6.67 -9.47
C MET A 795 35.23 -5.26 -10.06
N ARG A 796 36.01 -4.31 -9.56
CA ARG A 796 36.01 -2.93 -10.07
C ARG A 796 37.39 -2.54 -10.49
N LEU A 797 37.50 -2.05 -11.70
CA LEU A 797 38.73 -1.51 -12.24
C LEU A 797 38.61 0.02 -12.39
N ASN A 798 39.48 0.75 -11.71
CA ASN A 798 39.57 2.21 -11.80
C ASN A 798 40.85 2.58 -12.54
N PHE A 799 40.75 3.43 -13.53
CA PHE A 799 41.87 3.86 -14.38
C PHE A 799 41.85 5.34 -14.73
#